data_5bf859643ba8b0dc2f2f6882e96717df
#
_entry.id   5bf859643ba8b0dc2f2f6882e96717df
#
_cell.length_a   1.000
_cell.length_b   1.000
_cell.length_c   1.000
_cell.angle_alpha   90.00
_cell.angle_beta   90.00
_cell.angle_gamma   90.00
#
_symmetry.space_group_name_H-M   'P 1'
#
loop_
_entity.id
_entity.type
_entity.pdbx_description
1 polymer ?
#
loop_
_entity_poly.entity_id
_entity_poly.type
_entity_poly.pdbx_seq_one_letter_code
_entity_poly.pdbx_strand_id
1 'polypeptide(L)'
;MYFAIPNLKASVVSPVPEPWTLKTETPPPYADGKTAVVDFCNRVDTKHAMLSMVEGTTAEVRVTMEDNPPFRLHGIMADYDNPLPDNPVEYIKGHAPVEFMPNYLVRTASGNGRLVWEFETPILFSNRLHMKEFMKLLSRNLKLNKWLGGLETEALTNWVKYYELGQEWTAIDALAAIPRSHLELWFFQSATEIKFDTDKRINYTVPIDALAKEVEERFPGRWSGPFEIGARGVRFWDPTADNVTAAKVMPDGMLCYTGNKHFVSWKQLFGAAFVEQYEAASISDIVENCAYDGREFWIQESEGVWMAWGKEDFAQELRTTHGRDSRRKPGQTASEVDVIENYIKRHRRVKAAFPFLFFPTGIIRHNDANYLNIARTKALPPAPPCTPERMTFADGRTHFPLIYRMLRNMFATGVEGEEEEGATQLTHLLAWLKYAYTNALERTPKPGQVIVLAGPAGKGKTFLSWRVISGLLGGHADGSGHLVQGERWTQRVIEQPVMTIDDGTALASYESLKAFTARLKRYAANPAMIFEEKYKAAGEVPWFGRIVVTCNLDAESLRILPDMDSTTMDKICLFKASDPILDFGDWQTNNATIRRELPFFARFMLDWPYPEETVAEEKRFGVRPYHHPDLLEEARQHGLGQLNDLLRGMLDSYFSTRPDQDYWIGTAAQLYADLSATNPSATRDMKYASLAPQLGKMAKAGYNVRKVLDMETHQTTWHIARTLFGKGKK
;
A
#
# COMPACT_ATOMS: atom_id res chain seq x y z
N MET A 1 -21.64 -6.89 -18.59
CA MET A 1 -22.82 -6.21 -19.20
C MET A 1 -22.45 -5.85 -20.63
N TYR A 2 -23.31 -6.19 -21.58
CA TYR A 2 -23.11 -5.91 -23.00
C TYR A 2 -24.05 -4.79 -23.41
N PHE A 3 -23.56 -3.91 -24.25
CA PHE A 3 -24.34 -2.82 -24.81
C PHE A 3 -24.52 -3.13 -26.30
N ALA A 4 -25.72 -3.51 -26.69
CA ALA A 4 -26.07 -3.73 -28.09
C ALA A 4 -26.43 -2.37 -28.73
N ILE A 5 -25.83 -2.10 -29.86
CA ILE A 5 -26.09 -0.87 -30.64
C ILE A 5 -26.43 -1.22 -32.08
N PRO A 6 -27.23 -0.39 -32.76
CA PRO A 6 -27.54 -0.61 -34.17
C PRO A 6 -26.29 -0.59 -35.05
N ASN A 7 -26.22 -1.48 -36.02
CA ASN A 7 -25.17 -1.45 -37.03
C ASN A 7 -25.46 -0.39 -38.07
N LEU A 8 -24.84 0.79 -37.97
CA LEU A 8 -24.99 1.91 -38.89
C LEU A 8 -24.47 1.65 -40.30
N LYS A 9 -23.73 0.55 -40.51
CA LYS A 9 -23.26 0.16 -41.85
C LYS A 9 -24.29 -0.66 -42.63
N ALA A 10 -25.34 -1.14 -42.01
CA ALA A 10 -26.41 -1.84 -42.67
C ALA A 10 -27.39 -0.84 -43.29
N SER A 11 -27.53 -0.85 -44.59
CA SER A 11 -28.39 0.05 -45.38
C SER A 11 -29.89 -0.26 -45.31
N VAL A 12 -30.38 -0.85 -44.22
CA VAL A 12 -31.79 -1.23 -44.05
C VAL A 12 -32.38 -0.43 -42.92
N VAL A 13 -33.34 0.40 -43.25
CA VAL A 13 -34.18 1.18 -42.33
C VAL A 13 -35.19 0.23 -41.69
N SER A 14 -34.84 -0.36 -40.57
CA SER A 14 -35.84 -0.95 -39.65
C SER A 14 -35.80 -0.10 -38.36
N PRO A 15 -36.94 0.10 -37.70
CA PRO A 15 -36.96 0.81 -36.43
C PRO A 15 -36.09 0.06 -35.44
N VAL A 16 -35.05 0.74 -35.01
CA VAL A 16 -34.07 0.22 -34.05
C VAL A 16 -34.74 0.15 -32.69
N PRO A 17 -34.74 -0.99 -32.00
CA PRO A 17 -35.13 -1.02 -30.59
C PRO A 17 -34.19 -0.13 -29.78
N GLU A 18 -34.72 0.50 -28.73
CA GLU A 18 -33.94 1.28 -27.79
C GLU A 18 -32.72 0.50 -27.26
N PRO A 19 -31.64 1.17 -26.83
CA PRO A 19 -30.39 0.51 -26.42
C PRO A 19 -30.67 -0.55 -25.33
N TRP A 20 -30.40 -1.78 -25.68
CA TRP A 20 -30.68 -2.92 -24.83
C TRP A 20 -29.54 -3.13 -23.83
N THR A 21 -29.88 -3.11 -22.56
CA THR A 21 -29.06 -3.76 -21.55
C THR A 21 -29.58 -5.16 -21.35
N LEU A 22 -28.74 -6.18 -21.52
CA LEU A 22 -29.08 -7.60 -21.28
C LEU A 22 -29.68 -7.88 -19.89
N LYS A 23 -29.78 -6.90 -19.02
CA LYS A 23 -30.40 -6.97 -17.69
C LYS A 23 -31.90 -6.62 -17.66
N THR A 24 -32.51 -6.13 -18.71
CA THR A 24 -33.91 -5.65 -18.68
C THR A 24 -34.92 -6.68 -19.15
N GLU A 25 -34.51 -7.74 -19.81
CA GLU A 25 -35.40 -8.87 -20.02
C GLU A 25 -35.22 -9.85 -18.88
N THR A 26 -36.33 -10.20 -18.21
CA THR A 26 -36.36 -11.32 -17.27
C THR A 26 -35.82 -12.53 -18.01
N PRO A 27 -34.68 -13.10 -17.65
CA PRO A 27 -34.17 -14.26 -18.36
C PRO A 27 -35.19 -15.36 -18.25
N PRO A 28 -35.42 -16.11 -19.33
CA PRO A 28 -36.16 -17.35 -19.21
C PRO A 28 -35.49 -18.20 -18.10
N PRO A 29 -36.19 -19.17 -17.49
CA PRO A 29 -35.68 -19.90 -16.33
C PRO A 29 -34.53 -20.83 -16.70
N TYR A 30 -33.42 -20.25 -17.07
CA TYR A 30 -32.13 -20.94 -17.23
C TYR A 30 -31.43 -20.98 -15.89
N ALA A 31 -31.00 -22.16 -15.49
CA ALA A 31 -30.25 -22.37 -14.26
C ALA A 31 -28.84 -21.73 -14.27
N ASP A 32 -28.44 -21.12 -15.40
CA ASP A 32 -27.10 -20.62 -15.65
C ASP A 32 -27.18 -19.38 -16.58
N GLY A 33 -26.74 -18.23 -16.07
CA GLY A 33 -26.78 -16.96 -16.80
C GLY A 33 -25.90 -16.94 -18.07
N LYS A 34 -24.95 -17.87 -18.22
CA LYS A 34 -24.09 -18.00 -19.40
C LYS A 34 -24.84 -18.57 -20.60
N THR A 35 -25.67 -19.55 -20.36
CA THR A 35 -26.53 -20.14 -21.40
C THR A 35 -27.46 -19.08 -21.97
N ALA A 36 -27.99 -18.20 -21.14
CA ALA A 36 -28.83 -17.09 -21.58
C ALA A 36 -28.13 -16.10 -22.52
N VAL A 37 -26.86 -15.78 -22.24
CA VAL A 37 -26.02 -14.89 -23.11
C VAL A 37 -25.77 -15.57 -24.45
N VAL A 38 -25.36 -16.82 -24.46
CA VAL A 38 -25.10 -17.60 -25.67
C VAL A 38 -26.35 -17.68 -26.53
N ASP A 39 -27.49 -18.04 -25.94
CA ASP A 39 -28.78 -18.13 -26.65
C ASP A 39 -29.23 -16.80 -27.21
N PHE A 40 -29.02 -15.70 -26.47
CA PHE A 40 -29.34 -14.36 -26.96
C PHE A 40 -28.47 -13.98 -28.15
N CYS A 41 -27.15 -14.10 -28.01
CA CYS A 41 -26.21 -13.71 -29.07
C CYS A 41 -26.36 -14.59 -30.33
N ASN A 42 -26.75 -15.84 -30.20
CA ASN A 42 -26.99 -16.72 -31.35
C ASN A 42 -28.33 -16.48 -32.04
N ARG A 43 -29.31 -15.86 -31.37
CA ARG A 43 -30.64 -15.55 -31.93
C ARG A 43 -30.72 -14.19 -32.63
N VAL A 44 -29.91 -13.23 -32.20
CA VAL A 44 -29.95 -11.87 -32.76
C VAL A 44 -29.27 -11.82 -34.13
N ASP A 45 -29.94 -11.21 -35.10
CA ASP A 45 -29.40 -11.04 -36.45
C ASP A 45 -28.16 -10.14 -36.42
N THR A 46 -27.02 -10.74 -36.77
CA THR A 46 -25.70 -10.09 -36.77
C THR A 46 -25.59 -8.86 -37.65
N LYS A 47 -26.52 -8.68 -38.60
CA LYS A 47 -26.54 -7.52 -39.50
C LYS A 47 -27.04 -6.25 -38.82
N HIS A 48 -27.74 -6.35 -37.69
CA HIS A 48 -28.46 -5.23 -37.10
C HIS A 48 -27.94 -4.80 -35.73
N ALA A 49 -27.02 -5.53 -35.13
CA ALA A 49 -26.51 -5.18 -33.81
C ALA A 49 -24.99 -5.31 -33.70
N MET A 50 -24.40 -4.42 -32.94
CA MET A 50 -22.98 -4.46 -32.56
C MET A 50 -22.87 -4.43 -31.03
N LEU A 51 -21.82 -5.02 -30.48
CA LEU A 51 -21.59 -5.12 -29.04
C LEU A 51 -20.48 -4.15 -28.59
N SER A 52 -20.67 -3.59 -27.40
CA SER A 52 -19.64 -2.88 -26.68
C SER A 52 -19.60 -3.33 -25.23
N MET A 53 -18.43 -3.30 -24.62
CA MET A 53 -18.24 -3.57 -23.18
C MET A 53 -18.12 -2.27 -22.37
N VAL A 54 -18.24 -1.11 -23.01
CA VAL A 54 -18.14 0.21 -22.38
C VAL A 54 -19.53 0.79 -22.14
N GLU A 55 -19.82 1.14 -20.88
CA GLU A 55 -21.09 1.74 -20.49
C GLU A 55 -21.27 3.14 -21.07
N GLY A 56 -22.49 3.46 -21.52
CA GLY A 56 -22.83 4.78 -22.10
C GLY A 56 -22.60 4.89 -23.59
N THR A 57 -22.13 3.83 -24.26
CA THR A 57 -21.94 3.81 -25.71
C THR A 57 -23.29 3.70 -26.42
N THR A 58 -23.58 4.65 -27.31
CA THR A 58 -24.77 4.64 -28.17
C THR A 58 -24.38 4.66 -29.64
N ALA A 59 -25.34 4.40 -30.54
CA ALA A 59 -25.13 4.44 -31.97
C ALA A 59 -24.70 5.83 -32.48
N GLU A 60 -25.20 6.87 -31.84
CA GLU A 60 -25.01 8.25 -32.23
C GLU A 60 -23.79 8.92 -31.57
N VAL A 61 -23.46 8.46 -30.36
CA VAL A 61 -22.38 9.04 -29.56
C VAL A 61 -21.38 7.94 -29.25
N ARG A 62 -20.25 7.98 -29.91
CA ARG A 62 -19.07 7.28 -29.43
C ARG A 62 -18.67 7.93 -28.11
N VAL A 63 -18.64 7.17 -27.02
CA VAL A 63 -18.16 7.69 -25.74
C VAL A 63 -16.75 8.20 -25.94
N THR A 64 -16.59 9.50 -26.01
CA THR A 64 -15.30 10.14 -25.92
C THR A 64 -15.02 10.38 -24.46
N MET A 65 -13.80 10.23 -24.03
CA MET A 65 -13.44 10.39 -22.63
C MET A 65 -13.50 11.82 -22.14
N GLU A 66 -13.37 12.75 -23.06
CA GLU A 66 -13.53 14.16 -22.83
C GLU A 66 -15.00 14.48 -22.49
N ASP A 67 -15.93 13.70 -23.07
CA ASP A 67 -17.38 13.96 -22.94
C ASP A 67 -17.99 13.27 -21.71
N ASN A 68 -17.46 12.10 -21.26
CA ASN A 68 -18.05 11.30 -20.17
C ASN A 68 -17.02 10.57 -19.29
N PRO A 69 -16.12 11.24 -18.60
CA PRO A 69 -15.31 10.61 -17.58
C PRO A 69 -16.08 10.58 -16.22
N PRO A 70 -15.90 9.56 -15.38
CA PRO A 70 -15.20 8.31 -15.65
C PRO A 70 -16.09 7.34 -16.43
N PHE A 71 -15.50 6.52 -17.30
CA PHE A 71 -16.26 5.46 -17.95
C PHE A 71 -16.01 4.08 -17.33
N ARG A 72 -16.97 3.17 -17.52
CA ARG A 72 -16.95 1.85 -16.93
C ARG A 72 -16.76 0.79 -18.01
N LEU A 73 -15.72 -0.04 -17.83
CA LEU A 73 -15.44 -1.18 -18.69
C LEU A 73 -15.94 -2.45 -18.01
N HIS A 74 -16.90 -3.14 -18.61
CA HIS A 74 -17.53 -4.33 -18.06
C HIS A 74 -16.87 -5.65 -18.48
N GLY A 75 -15.91 -5.60 -19.37
CA GLY A 75 -15.19 -6.76 -19.85
C GLY A 75 -14.28 -6.41 -21.01
N ILE A 76 -13.66 -7.40 -21.60
CA ILE A 76 -12.80 -7.24 -22.79
C ILE A 76 -13.18 -8.22 -23.87
N MET A 77 -12.97 -7.82 -25.11
CA MET A 77 -13.09 -8.66 -26.30
C MET A 77 -11.78 -8.59 -27.10
N ALA A 78 -11.21 -9.74 -27.38
CA ALA A 78 -9.98 -9.85 -28.17
C ALA A 78 -10.28 -10.54 -29.51
N ASP A 79 -10.10 -9.83 -30.60
CA ASP A 79 -10.24 -10.35 -31.96
C ASP A 79 -8.92 -10.97 -32.43
N TYR A 80 -9.02 -12.09 -33.14
CA TYR A 80 -7.91 -12.81 -33.73
C TYR A 80 -8.15 -13.00 -35.22
N ASP A 81 -7.13 -12.71 -36.02
CA ASP A 81 -7.25 -12.74 -37.49
C ASP A 81 -6.97 -14.11 -38.12
N ASN A 82 -6.44 -15.04 -37.35
CA ASN A 82 -6.19 -16.40 -37.84
C ASN A 82 -7.43 -17.28 -37.64
N PRO A 83 -7.63 -18.27 -38.55
CA PRO A 83 -8.68 -19.25 -38.40
C PRO A 83 -8.60 -20.02 -37.07
N LEU A 84 -9.77 -20.37 -36.54
CA LEU A 84 -9.83 -21.17 -35.32
C LEU A 84 -9.21 -22.56 -35.53
N PRO A 85 -8.48 -23.11 -34.55
CA PRO A 85 -8.00 -24.48 -34.58
C PRO A 85 -9.18 -25.49 -34.54
N ASP A 86 -8.92 -26.75 -34.86
CA ASP A 86 -9.95 -27.80 -34.96
C ASP A 86 -10.77 -27.97 -33.67
N ASN A 87 -10.13 -27.88 -32.51
CA ASN A 87 -10.75 -27.94 -31.18
C ASN A 87 -10.47 -26.67 -30.38
N PRO A 88 -11.07 -25.53 -30.72
CA PRO A 88 -10.65 -24.25 -30.20
C PRO A 88 -10.88 -24.08 -28.70
N VAL A 89 -11.92 -24.69 -28.15
CA VAL A 89 -12.23 -24.63 -26.69
C VAL A 89 -11.13 -25.37 -25.89
N GLU A 90 -10.77 -26.59 -26.29
CA GLU A 90 -9.72 -27.35 -25.61
C GLU A 90 -8.35 -26.69 -25.79
N TYR A 91 -8.09 -26.11 -26.96
CA TYR A 91 -6.89 -25.35 -27.22
C TYR A 91 -6.77 -24.17 -26.24
N ILE A 92 -7.85 -23.39 -26.05
CA ILE A 92 -7.88 -22.25 -25.14
C ILE A 92 -7.69 -22.71 -23.69
N LYS A 93 -8.36 -23.78 -23.27
CA LYS A 93 -8.20 -24.37 -21.93
C LYS A 93 -6.76 -24.79 -21.62
N GLY A 94 -6.02 -25.24 -22.63
CA GLY A 94 -4.62 -25.60 -22.50
C GLY A 94 -3.64 -24.42 -22.46
N HIS A 95 -4.06 -23.21 -22.85
CA HIS A 95 -3.20 -22.04 -22.95
C HIS A 95 -3.53 -20.91 -21.98
N ALA A 96 -4.83 -20.78 -21.62
CA ALA A 96 -5.29 -19.77 -20.70
C ALA A 96 -5.01 -20.13 -19.24
N PRO A 97 -4.52 -19.20 -18.42
CA PRO A 97 -4.48 -19.38 -16.97
C PRO A 97 -5.89 -19.62 -16.42
N VAL A 98 -6.01 -20.52 -15.45
CA VAL A 98 -7.31 -20.87 -14.85
C VAL A 98 -8.02 -19.64 -14.29
N GLU A 99 -7.24 -18.73 -13.67
CA GLU A 99 -7.74 -17.50 -13.06
C GLU A 99 -8.19 -16.45 -14.08
N PHE A 100 -7.86 -16.63 -15.36
CA PHE A 100 -8.17 -15.69 -16.43
C PHE A 100 -8.73 -16.42 -17.67
N MET A 101 -9.50 -17.48 -17.45
CA MET A 101 -10.17 -18.20 -18.52
C MET A 101 -11.23 -17.31 -19.17
N PRO A 102 -11.29 -17.19 -20.51
CA PRO A 102 -12.36 -16.43 -21.17
C PRO A 102 -13.73 -17.06 -20.92
N ASN A 103 -14.75 -16.22 -20.83
CA ASN A 103 -16.11 -16.67 -20.62
C ASN A 103 -16.69 -17.28 -21.89
N TYR A 104 -16.39 -16.67 -23.04
CA TYR A 104 -16.94 -17.10 -24.32
C TYR A 104 -15.87 -17.09 -25.42
N LEU A 105 -16.05 -18.03 -26.34
CA LEU A 105 -15.46 -18.03 -27.66
C LEU A 105 -16.55 -17.67 -28.67
N VAL A 106 -16.25 -16.75 -29.57
CA VAL A 106 -17.13 -16.33 -30.65
C VAL A 106 -16.48 -16.63 -31.99
N ARG A 107 -17.17 -17.26 -32.90
CA ARG A 107 -16.78 -17.36 -34.30
C ARG A 107 -17.27 -16.13 -35.03
N THR A 108 -16.35 -15.37 -35.61
CA THR A 108 -16.68 -14.17 -36.41
C THR A 108 -17.22 -14.55 -37.80
N ALA A 109 -17.79 -13.59 -38.52
CA ALA A 109 -18.31 -13.81 -39.87
C ALA A 109 -17.23 -14.24 -40.87
N SER A 110 -15.96 -13.90 -40.61
CA SER A 110 -14.79 -14.33 -41.39
C SER A 110 -14.31 -15.74 -41.03
N GLY A 111 -14.91 -16.39 -40.02
CA GLY A 111 -14.47 -17.70 -39.54
C GLY A 111 -13.35 -17.66 -38.50
N ASN A 112 -12.91 -16.45 -38.14
CA ASN A 112 -11.87 -16.21 -37.13
C ASN A 112 -12.42 -16.29 -35.71
N GLY A 113 -11.57 -16.24 -34.70
CA GLY A 113 -11.95 -16.31 -33.31
C GLY A 113 -12.01 -14.95 -32.60
N ARG A 114 -12.94 -14.82 -31.66
CA ARG A 114 -12.98 -13.76 -30.69
C ARG A 114 -13.12 -14.35 -29.30
N LEU A 115 -12.29 -13.90 -28.35
CA LEU A 115 -12.41 -14.28 -26.95
C LEU A 115 -13.04 -13.14 -26.15
N VAL A 116 -13.93 -13.50 -25.23
CA VAL A 116 -14.70 -12.54 -24.43
C VAL A 116 -14.54 -12.86 -22.96
N TRP A 117 -14.19 -11.86 -22.17
CA TRP A 117 -14.13 -11.90 -20.71
C TRP A 117 -15.13 -10.92 -20.12
N GLU A 118 -15.86 -11.34 -19.13
CA GLU A 118 -16.71 -10.51 -18.31
C GLU A 118 -16.02 -10.19 -16.98
N PHE A 119 -16.20 -8.98 -16.48
CA PHE A 119 -15.74 -8.59 -15.16
C PHE A 119 -16.90 -8.66 -14.17
N GLU A 120 -16.65 -9.18 -12.97
CA GLU A 120 -17.62 -9.21 -11.87
C GLU A 120 -18.09 -7.80 -11.50
N THR A 121 -17.17 -6.86 -11.44
CA THR A 121 -17.44 -5.45 -11.27
C THR A 121 -16.76 -4.64 -12.37
N PRO A 122 -17.41 -3.60 -12.91
CA PRO A 122 -16.79 -2.79 -13.96
C PRO A 122 -15.55 -2.06 -13.45
N ILE A 123 -14.53 -1.96 -14.29
CA ILE A 123 -13.35 -1.16 -14.00
C ILE A 123 -13.63 0.28 -14.39
N LEU A 124 -13.40 1.19 -13.44
CA LEU A 124 -13.53 2.63 -13.65
C LEU A 124 -12.21 3.20 -14.15
N PHE A 125 -12.26 3.88 -15.29
CA PHE A 125 -11.12 4.62 -15.83
C PHE A 125 -11.44 6.10 -15.89
N SER A 126 -10.57 6.90 -15.30
CA SER A 126 -10.69 8.36 -15.31
C SER A 126 -10.11 9.00 -16.57
N ASN A 127 -9.30 8.24 -17.33
CA ASN A 127 -8.75 8.73 -18.57
C ASN A 127 -8.42 7.60 -19.57
N ARG A 128 -8.45 7.94 -20.88
CA ARG A 128 -8.24 7.02 -21.99
C ARG A 128 -6.86 6.35 -21.97
N LEU A 129 -5.84 7.07 -21.53
CA LEU A 129 -4.48 6.55 -21.51
C LEU A 129 -4.35 5.43 -20.49
N HIS A 130 -4.93 5.59 -19.32
CA HIS A 130 -4.98 4.56 -18.29
C HIS A 130 -5.60 3.25 -18.80
N MET A 131 -6.73 3.33 -19.49
CA MET A 131 -7.34 2.12 -20.05
C MET A 131 -6.45 1.50 -21.13
N LYS A 132 -5.87 2.30 -22.01
CA LYS A 132 -5.00 1.81 -23.07
C LYS A 132 -3.78 1.08 -22.50
N GLU A 133 -3.15 1.64 -21.48
CA GLU A 133 -2.02 0.99 -20.80
C GLU A 133 -2.45 -0.27 -20.03
N PHE A 134 -3.60 -0.24 -19.37
CA PHE A 134 -4.18 -1.43 -18.76
C PHE A 134 -4.36 -2.56 -19.77
N MET A 135 -4.97 -2.27 -20.92
CA MET A 135 -5.21 -3.28 -21.96
C MET A 135 -3.91 -3.83 -22.57
N LYS A 136 -2.91 -2.97 -22.77
CA LYS A 136 -1.58 -3.39 -23.24
C LYS A 136 -0.87 -4.30 -22.23
N LEU A 137 -0.89 -3.92 -20.95
CA LEU A 137 -0.29 -4.71 -19.88
C LEU A 137 -0.96 -6.07 -19.75
N LEU A 138 -2.30 -6.07 -19.75
CA LEU A 138 -3.09 -7.28 -19.68
C LEU A 138 -2.76 -8.21 -20.85
N SER A 139 -2.76 -7.69 -22.08
CA SER A 139 -2.41 -8.44 -23.29
C SER A 139 -1.01 -9.04 -23.23
N ARG A 140 -0.02 -8.26 -22.76
CA ARG A 140 1.37 -8.71 -22.64
C ARG A 140 1.54 -9.76 -21.56
N ASN A 141 0.96 -9.56 -20.38
CA ASN A 141 1.14 -10.46 -19.25
C ASN A 141 0.45 -11.80 -19.47
N LEU A 142 -0.75 -11.78 -20.03
CA LEU A 142 -1.46 -12.99 -20.40
C LEU A 142 -0.93 -13.62 -21.68
N LYS A 143 -0.01 -12.94 -22.41
CA LYS A 143 0.49 -13.39 -23.72
C LYS A 143 -0.64 -13.74 -24.69
N LEU A 144 -1.67 -12.89 -24.73
CA LEU A 144 -2.90 -13.13 -25.50
C LEU A 144 -2.62 -13.45 -26.98
N ASN A 145 -1.52 -12.93 -27.55
CA ASN A 145 -1.08 -13.24 -28.90
C ASN A 145 -0.67 -14.71 -29.14
N LYS A 146 -0.53 -15.49 -28.08
CA LYS A 146 -0.17 -16.91 -28.13
C LYS A 146 -1.38 -17.84 -28.01
N TRP A 147 -2.55 -17.32 -27.64
CA TRP A 147 -3.74 -18.15 -27.40
C TRP A 147 -4.43 -18.57 -28.70
N LEU A 148 -4.59 -17.62 -29.58
CA LEU A 148 -4.98 -17.83 -30.96
C LEU A 148 -4.06 -16.93 -31.81
N GLY A 149 -3.80 -17.29 -33.01
CA GLY A 149 -2.89 -16.49 -33.86
C GLY A 149 -3.53 -15.19 -34.37
N GLY A 150 -2.70 -14.17 -34.66
CA GLY A 150 -3.16 -12.94 -35.30
C GLY A 150 -3.98 -12.02 -34.40
N LEU A 151 -3.56 -11.81 -33.16
CA LEU A 151 -4.24 -10.87 -32.26
C LEU A 151 -4.23 -9.45 -32.82
N GLU A 152 -5.41 -8.88 -33.01
CA GLU A 152 -5.60 -7.50 -33.41
C GLU A 152 -5.39 -6.55 -32.22
N THR A 153 -4.13 -6.17 -31.98
CA THR A 153 -3.72 -5.39 -30.79
C THR A 153 -4.33 -3.98 -30.80
N GLU A 154 -4.53 -3.38 -31.98
CA GLU A 154 -5.19 -2.09 -32.09
C GLU A 154 -6.67 -2.15 -31.70
N ALA A 155 -7.34 -3.24 -32.07
CA ALA A 155 -8.72 -3.46 -31.67
C ALA A 155 -8.86 -3.59 -30.16
N LEU A 156 -8.01 -4.40 -29.54
CA LEU A 156 -8.03 -4.61 -28.09
C LEU A 156 -7.81 -3.30 -27.30
N THR A 157 -6.95 -2.41 -27.82
CA THR A 157 -6.67 -1.12 -27.18
C THR A 157 -7.57 0.02 -27.62
N ASN A 158 -8.45 -0.20 -28.59
CA ASN A 158 -9.39 0.79 -29.07
C ASN A 158 -10.73 0.66 -28.36
N TRP A 159 -10.87 1.42 -27.29
CA TRP A 159 -12.05 1.46 -26.44
C TRP A 159 -13.34 1.93 -27.13
N VAL A 160 -13.25 2.54 -28.31
CA VAL A 160 -14.38 2.96 -29.17
C VAL A 160 -14.78 1.88 -30.17
N LYS A 161 -14.09 0.74 -30.18
CA LYS A 161 -14.39 -0.31 -31.14
C LYS A 161 -15.68 -1.01 -30.76
N TYR A 162 -16.55 -1.11 -31.75
CA TYR A 162 -17.75 -1.96 -31.69
C TYR A 162 -17.43 -3.29 -32.35
N TYR A 163 -17.92 -4.32 -31.73
CA TYR A 163 -17.74 -5.68 -32.20
C TYR A 163 -19.05 -6.18 -32.82
N GLU A 164 -18.99 -6.74 -34.01
CA GLU A 164 -20.11 -7.48 -34.56
C GLU A 164 -20.44 -8.66 -33.63
N LEU A 165 -21.72 -9.06 -33.56
CA LEU A 165 -22.15 -10.15 -32.68
C LEU A 165 -21.40 -11.45 -32.93
N GLY A 166 -20.93 -11.70 -34.17
CA GLY A 166 -20.36 -12.97 -34.58
C GLY A 166 -21.43 -13.98 -35.05
N GLN A 167 -20.98 -15.13 -35.48
CA GLN A 167 -21.89 -16.17 -36.03
C GLN A 167 -22.29 -17.22 -35.01
N GLU A 168 -21.39 -17.55 -34.10
CA GLU A 168 -21.58 -18.62 -33.13
C GLU A 168 -20.89 -18.27 -31.82
N TRP A 169 -21.64 -18.30 -30.73
CA TRP A 169 -21.17 -18.13 -29.36
C TRP A 169 -21.12 -19.46 -28.65
N THR A 170 -19.98 -19.74 -28.02
CA THR A 170 -19.74 -20.93 -27.23
C THR A 170 -19.23 -20.54 -25.85
N ALA A 171 -19.88 -21.00 -24.79
CA ALA A 171 -19.36 -20.85 -23.44
C ALA A 171 -18.14 -21.76 -23.23
N ILE A 172 -17.04 -21.21 -22.72
CA ILE A 172 -15.79 -21.96 -22.52
C ILE A 172 -15.76 -22.64 -21.16
N ASP A 173 -16.16 -21.95 -20.12
CA ASP A 173 -16.13 -22.57 -18.78
C ASP A 173 -17.07 -21.95 -17.75
N ALA A 174 -17.12 -22.69 -16.65
CA ALA A 174 -17.95 -22.52 -15.48
C ALA A 174 -17.52 -21.40 -14.53
N LEU A 175 -16.41 -20.71 -14.73
CA LEU A 175 -16.05 -19.58 -13.88
C LEU A 175 -17.01 -18.42 -14.11
N ALA A 176 -17.50 -17.87 -13.00
CA ALA A 176 -18.19 -16.60 -12.97
C ALA A 176 -17.32 -15.50 -13.60
N ALA A 177 -17.89 -14.33 -13.85
CA ALA A 177 -17.15 -13.15 -14.28
C ALA A 177 -15.87 -12.95 -13.47
N ILE A 178 -14.81 -12.48 -14.12
CA ILE A 178 -13.47 -12.35 -13.49
C ILE A 178 -13.53 -11.38 -12.31
N PRO A 179 -13.14 -11.80 -11.10
CA PRO A 179 -13.11 -10.92 -9.94
C PRO A 179 -12.13 -9.77 -10.13
N ARG A 180 -12.49 -8.62 -9.63
CA ARG A 180 -11.62 -7.43 -9.67
C ARG A 180 -10.26 -7.67 -9.02
N SER A 181 -10.22 -8.43 -7.94
CA SER A 181 -8.98 -8.82 -7.24
C SER A 181 -7.99 -9.57 -8.14
N HIS A 182 -8.46 -10.40 -9.07
CA HIS A 182 -7.61 -11.08 -10.03
C HIS A 182 -7.00 -10.11 -11.06
N LEU A 183 -7.79 -9.16 -11.54
CA LEU A 183 -7.30 -8.14 -12.46
C LEU A 183 -6.27 -7.22 -11.81
N GLU A 184 -6.52 -6.80 -10.57
CA GLU A 184 -5.59 -5.98 -9.80
C GLU A 184 -4.30 -6.74 -9.48
N LEU A 185 -4.38 -8.03 -9.14
CA LEU A 185 -3.20 -8.86 -8.91
C LEU A 185 -2.30 -8.94 -10.16
N TRP A 186 -2.90 -9.15 -11.34
CA TRP A 186 -2.17 -9.21 -12.61
C TRP A 186 -1.61 -7.85 -13.01
N PHE A 187 -2.30 -6.78 -12.70
CA PHE A 187 -1.86 -5.42 -12.95
C PHE A 187 -0.69 -5.03 -12.06
N PHE A 188 -0.77 -5.30 -10.75
CA PHE A 188 0.27 -4.93 -9.78
C PHE A 188 1.52 -5.82 -9.84
N GLN A 189 1.41 -7.09 -10.19
CA GLN A 189 2.60 -7.93 -10.37
C GLN A 189 3.51 -7.45 -11.50
N SER A 190 2.97 -6.76 -12.46
CA SER A 190 3.72 -6.20 -13.60
C SER A 190 4.08 -4.72 -13.45
N ALA A 191 3.57 -4.02 -12.46
CA ALA A 191 3.87 -2.61 -12.23
C ALA A 191 5.36 -2.32 -11.95
N THR A 192 6.13 -3.31 -11.54
CA THR A 192 7.59 -3.21 -11.37
C THR A 192 8.37 -3.18 -12.69
N GLU A 193 7.73 -3.47 -13.82
CA GLU A 193 8.35 -3.48 -15.15
C GLU A 193 7.72 -2.48 -16.15
N ILE A 194 6.89 -1.55 -15.69
CA ILE A 194 6.31 -0.55 -16.58
C ILE A 194 7.40 0.41 -17.05
N LYS A 195 8.05 0.06 -18.15
CA LYS A 195 8.68 1.06 -19.01
C LYS A 195 7.57 1.71 -19.80
N PHE A 196 7.20 2.93 -19.40
CA PHE A 196 6.34 3.75 -20.24
C PHE A 196 7.00 3.89 -21.59
N ASP A 197 6.24 3.63 -22.65
CA ASP A 197 6.69 3.86 -24.03
C ASP A 197 6.74 5.39 -24.25
N THR A 198 7.91 5.96 -23.91
CA THR A 198 8.17 7.40 -23.94
C THR A 198 8.40 7.95 -25.35
N ASP A 199 8.31 7.12 -26.39
CA ASP A 199 8.61 7.52 -27.76
C ASP A 199 7.52 8.34 -28.46
N LYS A 200 6.38 8.59 -27.82
CA LYS A 200 5.42 9.56 -28.34
C LYS A 200 5.65 10.91 -27.70
N ARG A 201 6.41 11.76 -28.42
CA ARG A 201 6.48 13.19 -28.15
C ARG A 201 5.07 13.74 -28.01
N ILE A 202 4.66 14.06 -26.80
CA ILE A 202 3.47 14.84 -26.54
C ILE A 202 3.87 16.27 -26.90
N ASN A 203 3.68 16.65 -28.15
CA ASN A 203 3.74 18.05 -28.52
C ASN A 203 2.54 18.71 -27.85
N TYR A 204 2.77 19.48 -26.85
CA TYR A 204 1.74 20.29 -26.21
C TYR A 204 1.31 21.35 -27.19
N THR A 205 0.14 21.15 -27.74
CA THR A 205 -0.52 22.07 -28.70
C THR A 205 -1.60 22.82 -27.94
N VAL A 206 -1.90 24.02 -28.41
CA VAL A 206 -3.09 24.74 -27.95
C VAL A 206 -4.30 23.82 -28.07
N PRO A 207 -5.16 23.70 -27.05
CA PRO A 207 -6.35 22.84 -27.08
C PRO A 207 -7.19 23.17 -28.34
N ILE A 208 -7.69 22.13 -29.00
CA ILE A 208 -8.41 22.29 -30.27
C ILE A 208 -9.65 23.17 -30.12
N ASP A 209 -10.34 23.06 -28.96
CA ASP A 209 -11.52 23.89 -28.66
C ASP A 209 -11.18 25.36 -28.50
N ALA A 210 -10.03 25.65 -27.91
CA ALA A 210 -9.54 27.03 -27.81
C ALA A 210 -9.15 27.58 -29.19
N LEU A 211 -8.57 26.75 -30.06
CA LEU A 211 -8.29 27.12 -31.45
C LEU A 211 -9.57 27.32 -32.23
N ALA A 212 -10.56 26.44 -32.07
CA ALA A 212 -11.85 26.57 -32.74
C ALA A 212 -12.56 27.88 -32.37
N LYS A 213 -12.55 28.22 -31.08
CA LYS A 213 -13.09 29.46 -30.54
C LYS A 213 -12.34 30.67 -31.08
N GLU A 214 -11.03 30.65 -31.09
CA GLU A 214 -10.20 31.75 -31.58
C GLU A 214 -10.37 31.95 -33.10
N VAL A 215 -10.55 30.85 -33.88
CA VAL A 215 -10.86 30.92 -35.31
C VAL A 215 -12.21 31.59 -35.53
N GLU A 216 -13.24 31.21 -34.79
CA GLU A 216 -14.59 31.81 -34.93
C GLU A 216 -14.61 33.26 -34.49
N GLU A 217 -13.88 33.63 -33.43
CA GLU A 217 -13.82 35.01 -32.92
C GLU A 217 -13.07 35.95 -33.90
N ARG A 218 -11.95 35.49 -34.48
CA ARG A 218 -11.15 36.35 -35.40
C ARG A 218 -11.54 36.26 -36.87
N PHE A 219 -12.11 35.13 -37.27
CA PHE A 219 -12.47 34.83 -38.63
C PHE A 219 -13.88 34.24 -38.74
N PRO A 220 -14.92 34.96 -38.28
CA PRO A 220 -16.27 34.42 -38.11
C PRO A 220 -16.81 33.85 -39.42
N GLY A 221 -17.36 32.63 -39.38
CA GLY A 221 -17.96 31.93 -40.51
C GLY A 221 -16.99 31.50 -41.61
N ARG A 222 -15.69 31.65 -41.41
CA ARG A 222 -14.69 31.27 -42.42
C ARG A 222 -14.35 29.78 -42.41
N TRP A 223 -14.58 29.08 -41.31
CA TRP A 223 -14.39 27.63 -41.23
C TRP A 223 -15.75 26.95 -41.24
N SER A 224 -15.90 25.92 -42.06
CA SER A 224 -17.13 25.12 -42.12
C SER A 224 -16.88 23.69 -41.66
N GLY A 225 -17.75 23.20 -40.78
CA GLY A 225 -17.64 21.88 -40.16
C GLY A 225 -16.80 21.86 -38.86
N PRO A 226 -16.61 20.70 -38.24
CA PRO A 226 -15.87 20.59 -36.99
C PRO A 226 -14.40 20.98 -37.19
N PHE A 227 -13.88 21.79 -36.25
CA PHE A 227 -12.48 22.17 -36.20
C PHE A 227 -11.68 21.14 -35.41
N GLU A 228 -11.15 20.13 -36.12
CA GLU A 228 -10.48 18.99 -35.51
C GLU A 228 -9.12 18.74 -36.18
N ILE A 229 -8.17 18.14 -35.43
CA ILE A 229 -6.88 17.73 -35.99
C ILE A 229 -7.11 16.76 -37.16
N GLY A 230 -6.59 17.11 -38.30
CA GLY A 230 -6.79 16.34 -39.54
C GLY A 230 -7.93 16.85 -40.43
N ALA A 231 -8.82 17.69 -39.91
CA ALA A 231 -9.88 18.32 -40.72
C ALA A 231 -9.29 19.19 -41.82
N ARG A 232 -9.96 19.24 -42.97
CA ARG A 232 -9.59 20.10 -44.11
C ARG A 232 -10.60 21.21 -44.26
N GLY A 233 -10.12 22.39 -44.64
CA GLY A 233 -10.95 23.56 -44.85
C GLY A 233 -10.23 24.63 -45.66
N VAL A 234 -10.83 25.79 -45.71
CA VAL A 234 -10.25 26.97 -46.37
C VAL A 234 -9.05 27.49 -45.52
N ARG A 235 -8.21 28.28 -46.13
CA ARG A 235 -7.25 29.13 -45.43
C ARG A 235 -8.00 30.29 -44.79
N PHE A 236 -8.58 30.11 -43.64
CA PHE A 236 -9.50 31.05 -42.98
C PHE A 236 -8.90 32.44 -42.74
N TRP A 237 -7.60 32.56 -42.65
CA TRP A 237 -6.87 33.84 -42.51
C TRP A 237 -6.67 34.60 -43.86
N ASP A 238 -6.96 33.95 -44.97
CA ASP A 238 -6.88 34.55 -46.32
C ASP A 238 -8.30 34.85 -46.79
N PRO A 239 -8.71 36.13 -46.84
CA PRO A 239 -10.08 36.50 -47.19
C PRO A 239 -10.45 36.12 -48.61
N THR A 240 -9.48 35.86 -49.48
CA THR A 240 -9.70 35.47 -50.88
C THR A 240 -9.75 33.97 -51.11
N ALA A 241 -9.45 33.16 -50.07
CA ALA A 241 -9.47 31.71 -50.20
C ALA A 241 -10.90 31.17 -50.18
N ASP A 242 -11.25 30.36 -51.16
CA ASP A 242 -12.55 29.70 -51.34
C ASP A 242 -12.44 28.15 -51.37
N ASN A 243 -11.24 27.63 -51.54
CA ASN A 243 -11.01 26.20 -51.66
C ASN A 243 -11.07 25.52 -50.27
N VAL A 244 -12.15 24.76 -50.02
CA VAL A 244 -12.44 24.04 -48.76
C VAL A 244 -11.49 22.87 -48.46
N THR A 245 -10.53 22.57 -49.33
CA THR A 245 -9.51 21.54 -49.10
C THR A 245 -8.09 22.10 -49.08
N ALA A 246 -7.96 23.43 -49.12
CA ALA A 246 -6.68 24.13 -49.28
C ALA A 246 -5.76 24.00 -48.04
N ALA A 247 -6.32 23.82 -46.85
CA ALA A 247 -5.56 23.72 -45.63
C ALA A 247 -6.04 22.56 -44.76
N LYS A 248 -5.15 22.02 -43.95
CA LYS A 248 -5.42 20.95 -42.98
C LYS A 248 -5.00 21.37 -41.57
N VAL A 249 -5.86 21.13 -40.60
CA VAL A 249 -5.56 21.37 -39.19
C VAL A 249 -4.52 20.36 -38.72
N MET A 250 -3.42 20.86 -38.20
CA MET A 250 -2.33 20.08 -37.61
C MET A 250 -2.17 20.46 -36.12
N PRO A 251 -1.52 19.64 -35.34
CA PRO A 251 -1.31 19.96 -33.92
C PRO A 251 -0.68 21.32 -33.65
N ASP A 252 0.31 21.73 -34.48
CA ASP A 252 1.13 22.91 -34.25
C ASP A 252 0.76 24.09 -35.16
N GLY A 253 -0.24 23.94 -36.05
CA GLY A 253 -0.60 24.96 -37.04
C GLY A 253 -1.46 24.42 -38.18
N MET A 254 -1.43 25.11 -39.28
CA MET A 254 -2.15 24.75 -40.51
C MET A 254 -1.19 24.32 -41.62
N LEU A 255 -1.41 23.17 -42.22
CA LEU A 255 -0.68 22.72 -43.39
C LEU A 255 -1.43 23.12 -44.65
N CYS A 256 -0.83 23.98 -45.50
CA CYS A 256 -1.41 24.44 -46.76
C CYS A 256 -1.02 23.55 -47.93
N TYR A 257 -2.00 23.20 -48.77
CA TYR A 257 -1.80 22.34 -49.93
C TYR A 257 -1.80 23.11 -51.26
N THR A 258 -2.31 24.33 -51.25
CA THR A 258 -2.37 25.20 -52.44
C THR A 258 -1.18 26.16 -52.46
N GLY A 259 -0.59 26.37 -53.64
CA GLY A 259 0.66 27.10 -53.78
C GLY A 259 1.87 26.26 -53.40
N ASN A 260 2.95 26.89 -52.98
CA ASN A 260 4.05 26.16 -52.37
C ASN A 260 3.56 25.61 -51.02
N LYS A 261 3.60 24.28 -50.85
CA LYS A 261 3.24 23.64 -49.57
C LYS A 261 4.00 24.31 -48.44
N HIS A 262 3.31 24.99 -47.57
CA HIS A 262 3.90 25.65 -46.42
C HIS A 262 3.08 25.38 -45.16
N PHE A 263 3.73 25.46 -44.06
CA PHE A 263 3.13 25.31 -42.72
C PHE A 263 3.06 26.69 -42.07
N VAL A 264 1.90 27.01 -41.49
CA VAL A 264 1.68 28.23 -40.73
C VAL A 264 1.36 27.86 -39.30
N SER A 265 2.24 28.21 -38.36
CA SER A 265 2.08 27.87 -36.96
C SER A 265 0.97 28.67 -36.29
N TRP A 266 0.40 28.13 -35.20
CA TRP A 266 -0.59 28.87 -34.40
C TRP A 266 -0.04 30.20 -33.87
N LYS A 267 1.25 30.27 -33.59
CA LYS A 267 1.93 31.49 -33.16
C LYS A 267 1.95 32.56 -34.28
N GLN A 268 2.08 32.14 -35.52
CA GLN A 268 2.00 33.06 -36.68
C GLN A 268 0.58 33.52 -36.95
N LEU A 269 -0.42 32.67 -36.71
CA LEU A 269 -1.83 32.97 -36.94
C LEU A 269 -2.46 33.81 -35.83
N PHE A 270 -2.18 33.49 -34.58
CA PHE A 270 -2.86 34.06 -33.42
C PHE A 270 -1.98 34.94 -32.53
N GLY A 271 -0.68 34.92 -32.75
CA GLY A 271 0.30 35.69 -31.98
C GLY A 271 0.92 34.94 -30.82
N ALA A 272 2.04 35.47 -30.32
CA ALA A 272 2.80 34.82 -29.24
C ALA A 272 2.00 34.74 -27.93
N ALA A 273 1.32 35.82 -27.56
CA ALA A 273 0.59 35.87 -26.29
C ALA A 273 -0.53 34.82 -26.18
N PHE A 274 -1.23 34.54 -27.31
CA PHE A 274 -2.24 33.49 -27.33
C PHE A 274 -1.65 32.10 -27.11
N VAL A 275 -0.53 31.78 -27.73
CA VAL A 275 0.11 30.46 -27.58
C VAL A 275 0.76 30.32 -26.22
N GLU A 276 1.41 31.37 -25.73
CA GLU A 276 2.14 31.35 -24.43
C GLU A 276 1.22 31.13 -23.22
N GLN A 277 -0.06 31.54 -23.28
CA GLN A 277 -1.00 31.21 -22.17
C GLN A 277 -1.28 29.71 -22.07
N TYR A 278 -1.28 28.97 -23.16
CA TYR A 278 -1.45 27.53 -23.18
C TYR A 278 -0.13 26.78 -22.94
N GLU A 279 1.00 27.38 -23.33
CA GLU A 279 2.34 26.89 -22.92
C GLU A 279 2.51 26.98 -21.39
N ALA A 280 2.02 28.05 -20.76
CA ALA A 280 2.03 28.19 -19.30
C ALA A 280 1.17 27.12 -18.61
N ALA A 281 0.00 26.80 -19.15
CA ALA A 281 -0.83 25.69 -18.67
C ALA A 281 -0.13 24.34 -18.83
N SER A 282 0.57 24.13 -19.94
CA SER A 282 1.33 22.89 -20.17
C SER A 282 2.59 22.76 -19.30
N ILE A 283 3.15 23.86 -18.83
CA ILE A 283 4.21 23.87 -17.80
C ILE A 283 3.64 23.43 -16.44
N SER A 284 2.39 23.81 -16.13
CA SER A 284 1.73 23.39 -14.89
C SER A 284 1.67 21.88 -14.76
N ASP A 285 1.31 21.15 -15.81
CA ASP A 285 1.21 19.68 -15.80
C ASP A 285 2.56 19.01 -15.52
N ILE A 286 3.66 19.57 -16.07
CA ILE A 286 5.02 19.08 -15.77
C ILE A 286 5.38 19.39 -14.32
N VAL A 287 5.11 20.61 -13.89
CA VAL A 287 5.54 21.14 -12.59
C VAL A 287 4.76 20.50 -11.43
N GLU A 288 3.48 20.16 -11.61
CA GLU A 288 2.67 19.48 -10.59
C GLU A 288 3.29 18.17 -10.15
N ASN A 289 3.95 17.48 -11.06
CA ASN A 289 4.63 16.22 -10.82
C ASN A 289 6.12 16.37 -10.44
N CYS A 290 6.55 17.58 -10.10
CA CYS A 290 7.93 17.87 -9.74
C CYS A 290 8.05 18.53 -8.37
N ALA A 291 9.23 18.36 -7.75
CA ALA A 291 9.65 19.08 -6.54
C ALA A 291 11.15 19.34 -6.59
N TYR A 292 11.65 20.28 -5.76
CA TYR A 292 13.06 20.57 -5.62
C TYR A 292 13.45 20.71 -4.14
N ASP A 293 14.41 19.93 -3.67
CA ASP A 293 14.80 19.90 -2.26
C ASP A 293 16.02 20.80 -1.92
N GLY A 294 16.47 21.58 -2.89
CA GLY A 294 17.66 22.43 -2.76
C GLY A 294 18.92 21.81 -3.36
N ARG A 295 18.91 20.54 -3.72
CA ARG A 295 19.99 19.80 -4.36
C ARG A 295 19.55 19.07 -5.62
N GLU A 296 18.49 18.28 -5.50
CA GLU A 296 17.97 17.39 -6.54
C GLU A 296 16.57 17.81 -6.96
N PHE A 297 16.23 17.53 -8.21
CA PHE A 297 14.89 17.57 -8.71
C PHE A 297 14.23 16.22 -8.48
N TRP A 298 13.00 16.23 -8.07
CA TRP A 298 12.20 15.04 -7.86
C TRP A 298 11.07 15.02 -8.86
N ILE A 299 10.92 13.89 -9.57
CA ILE A 299 9.84 13.66 -10.55
C ILE A 299 8.99 12.51 -10.05
N GLN A 300 7.70 12.68 -10.13
CA GLN A 300 6.75 11.62 -9.85
C GLN A 300 6.59 10.73 -11.09
N GLU A 301 7.17 9.52 -11.07
CA GLU A 301 7.05 8.55 -12.17
C GLU A 301 5.69 7.85 -12.20
N SER A 302 5.11 7.63 -11.03
CA SER A 302 3.76 7.08 -10.85
C SER A 302 3.19 7.56 -9.53
N GLU A 303 1.92 7.32 -9.27
CA GLU A 303 1.28 7.78 -8.03
C GLU A 303 2.05 7.35 -6.77
N GLY A 304 2.65 8.32 -6.10
CA GLY A 304 3.42 8.15 -4.86
C GLY A 304 4.85 7.64 -5.06
N VAL A 305 5.33 7.46 -6.29
CA VAL A 305 6.70 7.05 -6.58
C VAL A 305 7.50 8.25 -7.10
N TRP A 306 8.44 8.71 -6.30
CA TRP A 306 9.30 9.85 -6.62
C TRP A 306 10.73 9.40 -6.87
N MET A 307 11.34 9.92 -7.93
CA MET A 307 12.73 9.67 -8.28
C MET A 307 13.54 10.96 -8.22
N ALA A 308 14.72 10.88 -7.62
CA ALA A 308 15.65 11.99 -7.55
C ALA A 308 16.52 12.06 -8.81
N TRP A 309 16.64 13.25 -9.36
CA TRP A 309 17.40 13.51 -10.57
C TRP A 309 18.39 14.65 -10.33
N GLY A 310 19.63 14.44 -10.74
CA GLY A 310 20.57 15.53 -10.85
C GLY A 310 20.12 16.59 -11.87
N LYS A 311 20.66 17.79 -11.77
CA LYS A 311 20.24 18.89 -12.68
C LYS A 311 20.38 18.53 -14.16
N GLU A 312 21.46 17.86 -14.54
CA GLU A 312 21.75 17.52 -15.94
C GLU A 312 20.78 16.44 -16.47
N ASP A 313 20.54 15.40 -15.64
CA ASP A 313 19.62 14.32 -15.97
C ASP A 313 18.19 14.85 -16.05
N PHE A 314 17.79 15.71 -15.13
CA PHE A 314 16.48 16.37 -15.15
C PHE A 314 16.29 17.20 -16.43
N ALA A 315 17.29 18.01 -16.80
CA ALA A 315 17.23 18.77 -18.04
C ALA A 315 17.18 17.87 -19.28
N GLN A 316 17.83 16.71 -19.24
CA GLN A 316 17.74 15.71 -20.29
C GLN A 316 16.34 15.08 -20.36
N GLU A 317 15.74 14.76 -19.23
CA GLU A 317 14.38 14.23 -19.13
C GLU A 317 13.36 15.21 -19.73
N LEU A 318 13.46 16.49 -19.38
CA LEU A 318 12.60 17.52 -19.96
C LEU A 318 12.72 17.62 -21.49
N ARG A 319 13.91 17.35 -22.04
CA ARG A 319 14.15 17.34 -23.49
C ARG A 319 13.57 16.11 -24.16
N THR A 320 13.80 14.94 -23.58
CA THR A 320 13.45 13.65 -24.20
C THR A 320 11.98 13.31 -24.05
N THR A 321 11.43 13.53 -22.87
CA THR A 321 10.05 13.14 -22.52
C THR A 321 9.05 14.24 -22.82
N HIS A 322 9.41 15.50 -22.55
CA HIS A 322 8.53 16.65 -22.72
C HIS A 322 8.88 17.53 -23.94
N GLY A 323 9.89 17.18 -24.71
CA GLY A 323 10.28 17.89 -25.93
C GLY A 323 10.72 19.33 -25.71
N ARG A 324 11.18 19.69 -24.49
CA ARG A 324 11.57 21.06 -24.15
C ARG A 324 12.98 21.40 -24.62
N ASP A 325 13.14 22.59 -25.21
CA ASP A 325 14.44 23.02 -25.74
C ASP A 325 15.35 23.56 -24.64
N SER A 326 16.57 23.05 -24.58
CA SER A 326 17.62 23.56 -23.69
C SER A 326 18.43 24.68 -24.31
N ARG A 327 18.24 25.00 -25.59
CA ARG A 327 18.91 26.10 -26.28
C ARG A 327 18.09 27.37 -26.14
N ARG A 328 18.78 28.47 -25.87
CA ARG A 328 18.15 29.78 -25.88
C ARG A 328 17.84 30.18 -27.30
N LYS A 329 16.60 30.54 -27.56
CA LYS A 329 16.20 31.12 -28.86
C LYS A 329 16.69 32.55 -28.93
N PRO A 330 17.00 33.08 -30.15
CA PRO A 330 17.41 34.48 -30.31
C PRO A 330 16.38 35.43 -29.65
N GLY A 331 16.90 36.35 -28.80
CA GLY A 331 16.05 37.30 -28.07
C GLY A 331 15.50 36.80 -26.73
N GLN A 332 15.73 35.56 -26.35
CA GLN A 332 15.33 35.02 -25.03
C GLN A 332 16.49 35.02 -24.06
N THR A 333 16.20 35.33 -22.79
CA THR A 333 17.19 35.32 -21.66
C THR A 333 17.39 33.95 -21.07
N ALA A 334 16.42 33.03 -21.25
CA ALA A 334 16.43 31.68 -20.68
C ALA A 334 15.90 30.68 -21.73
N SER A 335 16.35 29.43 -21.66
CA SER A 335 15.76 28.33 -22.42
C SER A 335 14.45 27.87 -21.80
N GLU A 336 13.67 27.04 -22.49
CA GLU A 336 12.42 26.45 -21.94
C GLU A 336 12.73 25.59 -20.70
N VAL A 337 13.81 24.83 -20.73
CA VAL A 337 14.29 24.05 -19.59
C VAL A 337 14.64 24.97 -18.41
N ASP A 338 15.37 26.09 -18.65
CA ASP A 338 15.70 27.04 -17.58
C ASP A 338 14.45 27.66 -16.92
N VAL A 339 13.40 27.93 -17.73
CA VAL A 339 12.14 28.48 -17.22
C VAL A 339 11.45 27.49 -16.28
N ILE A 340 11.34 26.21 -16.71
CA ILE A 340 10.73 25.14 -15.89
C ILE A 340 11.54 24.92 -14.62
N GLU A 341 12.86 24.78 -14.70
CA GLU A 341 13.71 24.64 -13.54
C GLU A 341 13.52 25.77 -12.52
N ASN A 342 13.53 27.02 -13.01
CA ASN A 342 13.37 28.19 -12.15
C ASN A 342 11.98 28.25 -11.51
N TYR A 343 10.94 27.83 -12.23
CA TYR A 343 9.58 27.77 -11.70
C TYR A 343 9.51 26.74 -10.55
N ILE A 344 10.05 25.52 -10.77
CA ILE A 344 10.08 24.47 -9.74
C ILE A 344 10.85 24.93 -8.51
N LYS A 345 12.03 25.55 -8.69
CA LYS A 345 12.85 26.08 -7.59
C LYS A 345 12.14 27.15 -6.77
N ARG A 346 11.25 27.93 -7.38
CA ARG A 346 10.48 28.99 -6.69
C ARG A 346 9.20 28.49 -6.03
N HIS A 347 8.45 27.66 -6.74
CA HIS A 347 7.07 27.34 -6.38
C HIS A 347 6.87 25.91 -5.85
N ARG A 348 7.82 25.00 -6.13
CA ARG A 348 7.77 23.60 -5.73
C ARG A 348 8.95 23.20 -4.85
N ARG A 349 9.53 24.19 -4.20
CA ARG A 349 10.65 23.97 -3.29
C ARG A 349 10.16 23.32 -2.00
N VAL A 350 10.83 22.25 -1.60
CA VAL A 350 10.65 21.55 -0.33
C VAL A 350 11.93 21.65 0.51
N LYS A 351 11.80 21.49 1.82
CA LYS A 351 12.95 21.53 2.74
C LYS A 351 13.83 20.28 2.57
N ALA A 352 13.19 19.13 2.38
CA ALA A 352 13.84 17.85 2.11
C ALA A 352 12.80 16.85 1.57
N ALA A 353 13.29 15.73 1.03
CA ALA A 353 12.51 14.57 0.67
C ALA A 353 12.74 13.45 1.70
N PHE A 354 11.72 13.05 2.41
CA PHE A 354 11.77 12.03 3.46
C PHE A 354 10.59 11.05 3.37
N PRO A 355 10.75 9.80 3.83
CA PRO A 355 9.67 8.83 3.86
C PRO A 355 8.75 9.08 5.07
N PHE A 356 7.69 9.84 4.88
CA PHE A 356 6.64 10.03 5.87
C PHE A 356 5.60 8.92 5.78
N LEU A 357 5.80 7.85 6.55
CA LEU A 357 4.88 6.71 6.56
C LEU A 357 3.48 7.11 7.02
N PHE A 358 2.46 6.63 6.28
CA PHE A 358 1.05 6.87 6.55
C PHE A 358 0.61 8.34 6.42
N PHE A 359 1.42 9.18 5.81
CA PHE A 359 1.02 10.51 5.39
C PHE A 359 0.56 10.51 3.92
N PRO A 360 -0.19 11.52 3.48
CA PRO A 360 -0.51 11.69 2.06
C PRO A 360 0.76 11.71 1.20
N THR A 361 0.65 11.24 -0.04
CA THR A 361 1.76 11.28 -1.01
C THR A 361 1.98 12.70 -1.54
N GLY A 362 3.19 12.99 -1.99
CA GLY A 362 3.54 14.27 -2.59
C GLY A 362 4.05 15.28 -1.56
N ILE A 363 3.83 16.57 -1.85
CA ILE A 363 4.30 17.65 -0.97
C ILE A 363 3.35 17.79 0.21
N ILE A 364 3.89 17.64 1.42
CA ILE A 364 3.17 17.76 2.68
C ILE A 364 3.73 18.92 3.51
N ARG A 365 2.88 19.55 4.32
CA ARG A 365 3.31 20.55 5.31
C ARG A 365 3.49 19.88 6.67
N HIS A 366 4.67 19.98 7.23
CA HIS A 366 5.00 19.45 8.55
C HIS A 366 5.95 20.41 9.29
N ASN A 367 5.66 20.73 10.55
CA ASN A 367 6.45 21.68 11.37
C ASN A 367 6.82 22.97 10.60
N ASP A 368 5.78 23.61 10.05
CA ASP A 368 5.85 24.88 9.28
C ASP A 368 6.75 24.87 8.02
N ALA A 369 7.14 23.71 7.55
CA ALA A 369 7.89 23.56 6.32
C ALA A 369 7.23 22.57 5.36
N ASN A 370 7.46 22.74 4.07
CA ASN A 370 7.06 21.80 3.04
C ASN A 370 8.13 20.70 2.90
N TYR A 371 7.69 19.45 2.88
CA TYR A 371 8.51 18.27 2.64
C TYR A 371 7.92 17.46 1.50
N LEU A 372 8.76 16.75 0.78
CA LEU A 372 8.31 15.76 -0.17
C LEU A 372 8.22 14.39 0.52
N ASN A 373 7.03 13.81 0.53
CA ASN A 373 6.88 12.45 1.02
C ASN A 373 7.25 11.43 -0.06
N ILE A 374 8.36 10.74 0.15
CA ILE A 374 8.88 9.69 -0.74
C ILE A 374 8.58 8.27 -0.24
N ALA A 375 7.70 8.12 0.75
CA ALA A 375 7.30 6.81 1.26
C ALA A 375 6.59 6.00 0.15
N ARG A 376 7.15 4.84 -0.18
CA ARG A 376 6.62 3.92 -1.20
C ARG A 376 5.66 2.90 -0.62
N THR A 377 5.71 2.72 0.69
CA THR A 377 4.92 1.71 1.39
C THR A 377 3.46 2.12 1.47
N LYS A 378 2.59 1.20 1.06
CA LYS A 378 1.13 1.34 1.13
C LYS A 378 0.55 0.17 1.93
N ALA A 379 -0.44 0.46 2.77
CA ALA A 379 -1.22 -0.61 3.40
C ALA A 379 -1.94 -1.43 2.33
N LEU A 380 -2.10 -2.73 2.60
CA LEU A 380 -2.78 -3.62 1.67
C LEU A 380 -4.24 -3.18 1.46
N PRO A 381 -4.72 -3.04 0.23
CA PRO A 381 -6.14 -2.78 -0.01
C PRO A 381 -7.02 -3.94 0.50
N PRO A 382 -8.16 -3.65 1.14
CA PRO A 382 -9.09 -4.70 1.57
C PRO A 382 -9.83 -5.29 0.38
N ALA A 383 -10.24 -6.55 0.49
CA ALA A 383 -11.18 -7.14 -0.46
C ALA A 383 -12.50 -6.34 -0.48
N PRO A 384 -13.27 -6.38 -1.57
CA PRO A 384 -14.65 -5.90 -1.58
C PRO A 384 -15.47 -6.54 -0.47
N PRO A 385 -16.60 -5.95 -0.04
CA PRO A 385 -17.52 -6.60 0.88
C PRO A 385 -17.95 -7.97 0.34
N CYS A 386 -17.69 -9.02 1.12
CA CYS A 386 -17.91 -10.42 0.70
C CYS A 386 -19.24 -10.99 1.21
N THR A 387 -19.85 -10.32 2.19
CA THR A 387 -21.12 -10.69 2.81
C THR A 387 -22.05 -9.48 2.81
N PRO A 388 -23.39 -9.67 2.78
CA PRO A 388 -24.33 -8.56 2.92
C PRO A 388 -24.20 -7.83 4.27
N GLU A 389 -23.74 -8.55 5.28
CA GLU A 389 -23.49 -8.08 6.63
C GLU A 389 -21.98 -7.86 6.84
N ARG A 390 -21.64 -7.23 7.96
CA ARG A 390 -20.23 -7.05 8.35
C ARG A 390 -19.58 -8.41 8.60
N MET A 391 -18.39 -8.61 8.05
CA MET A 391 -17.64 -9.84 8.23
C MET A 391 -17.25 -10.03 9.70
N THR A 392 -17.51 -11.22 10.23
CA THR A 392 -17.13 -11.64 11.58
C THR A 392 -15.84 -12.45 11.55
N PHE A 393 -15.21 -12.68 12.73
CA PHE A 393 -14.03 -13.55 12.78
C PHE A 393 -14.38 -15.01 12.37
N ALA A 394 -15.59 -15.47 12.65
CA ALA A 394 -16.05 -16.81 12.28
C ALA A 394 -16.11 -17.02 10.75
N ASP A 395 -16.42 -15.96 9.98
CA ASP A 395 -16.41 -15.99 8.52
C ASP A 395 -15.01 -16.23 7.95
N GLY A 396 -13.99 -15.97 8.75
CA GLY A 396 -12.60 -16.29 8.41
C GLY A 396 -12.35 -17.77 8.11
N ARG A 397 -13.19 -18.68 8.62
CA ARG A 397 -13.12 -20.12 8.26
C ARG A 397 -13.25 -20.34 6.76
N THR A 398 -13.99 -19.49 6.08
CA THR A 398 -14.24 -19.59 4.63
C THR A 398 -13.33 -18.64 3.83
N HIS A 399 -13.16 -17.40 4.29
CA HIS A 399 -12.50 -16.35 3.51
C HIS A 399 -10.98 -16.25 3.73
N PHE A 400 -10.49 -16.57 4.93
CA PHE A 400 -9.06 -16.59 5.26
C PHE A 400 -8.72 -17.75 6.21
N PRO A 401 -8.95 -19.00 5.77
CA PRO A 401 -8.91 -20.18 6.63
C PRO A 401 -7.53 -20.43 7.27
N LEU A 402 -6.43 -20.15 6.59
CA LEU A 402 -5.09 -20.34 7.15
C LEU A 402 -4.80 -19.29 8.23
N ILE A 403 -5.08 -18.01 7.95
CA ILE A 403 -4.92 -16.92 8.93
C ILE A 403 -5.83 -17.14 10.14
N TYR A 404 -7.10 -17.50 9.90
CA TYR A 404 -8.06 -17.80 10.95
C TYR A 404 -7.56 -18.92 11.87
N ARG A 405 -7.17 -20.07 11.29
CA ARG A 405 -6.67 -21.22 12.04
C ARG A 405 -5.39 -20.87 12.82
N MET A 406 -4.48 -20.13 12.18
CA MET A 406 -3.24 -19.70 12.83
C MET A 406 -3.52 -18.82 14.05
N LEU A 407 -4.31 -17.76 13.91
CA LEU A 407 -4.62 -16.82 14.99
C LEU A 407 -5.37 -17.51 16.13
N ARG A 408 -6.38 -18.33 15.79
CA ARG A 408 -7.14 -19.07 16.78
C ARG A 408 -6.25 -20.04 17.55
N ASN A 409 -5.43 -20.83 16.87
CA ASN A 409 -4.58 -21.82 17.52
C ASN A 409 -3.49 -21.18 18.38
N MET A 410 -2.94 -20.04 17.94
CA MET A 410 -1.89 -19.37 18.71
C MET A 410 -2.41 -18.65 19.94
N PHE A 411 -3.63 -18.10 19.92
CA PHE A 411 -4.08 -17.16 20.93
C PHE A 411 -5.44 -17.47 21.58
N ALA A 412 -6.22 -18.42 21.06
CA ALA A 412 -7.56 -18.74 21.56
C ALA A 412 -7.70 -20.16 22.11
N THR A 413 -6.67 -21.01 22.01
CA THR A 413 -6.66 -22.35 22.62
C THR A 413 -5.89 -22.26 23.92
N GLY A 414 -6.61 -22.07 25.02
CA GLY A 414 -6.08 -22.21 26.35
C GLY A 414 -6.26 -23.64 26.91
N VAL A 415 -5.65 -23.94 28.05
CA VAL A 415 -5.93 -25.10 28.86
C VAL A 415 -7.38 -25.02 29.36
N GLU A 416 -8.04 -26.15 29.58
CA GLU A 416 -9.40 -26.23 30.13
C GLU A 416 -9.56 -25.29 31.33
N GLY A 417 -10.37 -24.23 31.22
CA GLY A 417 -10.52 -23.14 32.18
C GLY A 417 -9.85 -21.80 31.77
N GLU A 418 -9.03 -21.75 30.72
CA GLU A 418 -8.39 -20.54 30.18
C GLU A 418 -9.03 -20.08 28.88
N GLU A 419 -10.12 -20.69 28.44
CA GLU A 419 -10.80 -20.34 27.19
C GLU A 419 -11.21 -18.85 27.14
N GLU A 420 -11.61 -18.28 28.28
CA GLU A 420 -11.94 -16.86 28.38
C GLU A 420 -10.69 -15.97 28.28
N GLU A 421 -9.55 -16.37 28.86
CA GLU A 421 -8.28 -15.62 28.77
C GLU A 421 -7.70 -15.67 27.35
N GLY A 422 -7.72 -16.83 26.71
CA GLY A 422 -7.27 -16.98 25.33
C GLY A 422 -8.13 -16.20 24.35
N ALA A 423 -9.44 -16.20 24.52
CA ALA A 423 -10.36 -15.39 23.72
C ALA A 423 -10.09 -13.89 23.92
N THR A 424 -9.85 -13.44 25.14
CA THR A 424 -9.49 -12.06 25.47
C THR A 424 -8.16 -11.66 24.83
N GLN A 425 -7.15 -12.54 24.85
CA GLN A 425 -5.86 -12.30 24.22
C GLN A 425 -6.00 -12.10 22.71
N LEU A 426 -6.72 -12.99 22.02
CA LEU A 426 -6.98 -12.87 20.58
C LEU A 426 -7.73 -11.57 20.26
N THR A 427 -8.76 -11.24 21.03
CA THR A 427 -9.56 -10.04 20.88
C THR A 427 -8.70 -8.76 20.96
N HIS A 428 -7.78 -8.68 21.92
CA HIS A 428 -6.86 -7.54 22.04
C HIS A 428 -5.84 -7.48 20.88
N LEU A 429 -5.35 -8.63 20.42
CA LEU A 429 -4.47 -8.68 19.25
C LEU A 429 -5.19 -8.20 17.98
N LEU A 430 -6.43 -8.65 17.76
CA LEU A 430 -7.24 -8.21 16.65
C LEU A 430 -7.55 -6.70 16.72
N ALA A 431 -7.83 -6.17 17.91
CA ALA A 431 -8.05 -4.74 18.10
C ALA A 431 -6.78 -3.93 17.80
N TRP A 432 -5.62 -4.38 18.24
CA TRP A 432 -4.34 -3.77 17.91
C TRP A 432 -4.07 -3.79 16.41
N LEU A 433 -4.30 -4.94 15.74
CA LEU A 433 -4.16 -5.09 14.28
C LEU A 433 -5.10 -4.15 13.53
N LYS A 434 -6.38 -4.12 13.93
CA LYS A 434 -7.36 -3.20 13.34
C LYS A 434 -6.92 -1.75 13.48
N TYR A 435 -6.49 -1.32 14.65
CA TYR A 435 -6.01 0.03 14.89
C TYR A 435 -4.82 0.38 14.00
N ALA A 436 -3.83 -0.52 13.92
CA ALA A 436 -2.66 -0.33 13.08
C ALA A 436 -3.04 -0.25 11.60
N TYR A 437 -3.88 -1.19 11.14
CA TYR A 437 -4.28 -1.27 9.74
C TYR A 437 -5.17 -0.10 9.30
N THR A 438 -6.17 0.27 10.10
CA THR A 438 -7.07 1.39 9.77
C THR A 438 -6.29 2.70 9.64
N ASN A 439 -5.39 2.99 10.61
CA ASN A 439 -4.56 4.20 10.55
C ASN A 439 -3.63 4.23 9.32
N ALA A 440 -3.09 3.08 8.94
CA ALA A 440 -2.23 2.95 7.75
C ALA A 440 -3.02 3.15 6.45
N LEU A 441 -4.20 2.55 6.35
CA LEU A 441 -5.08 2.62 5.18
C LEU A 441 -5.63 4.02 4.96
N GLU A 442 -6.11 4.66 6.03
CA GLU A 442 -6.69 6.02 6.02
C GLU A 442 -5.63 7.11 5.94
N ARG A 443 -4.35 6.76 6.01
CA ARG A 443 -3.23 7.71 6.08
C ARG A 443 -3.41 8.74 7.19
N THR A 444 -3.85 8.26 8.35
CA THR A 444 -4.01 9.03 9.59
C THR A 444 -2.97 8.57 10.60
N PRO A 445 -1.74 9.10 10.56
CA PRO A 445 -0.65 8.60 11.39
C PRO A 445 -0.93 8.83 12.87
N LYS A 446 -0.91 7.74 13.64
CA LYS A 446 -1.13 7.75 15.09
C LYS A 446 -0.13 6.85 15.80
N PRO A 447 0.32 7.21 17.01
CA PRO A 447 1.16 6.36 17.84
C PRO A 447 0.51 4.99 18.06
N GLY A 448 1.32 3.95 18.28
CA GLY A 448 0.84 2.62 18.57
C GLY A 448 1.76 1.88 19.51
N GLN A 449 1.18 0.91 20.19
CA GLN A 449 1.91 0.06 21.13
C GLN A 449 2.84 -0.89 20.40
N VAL A 450 3.95 -1.21 21.06
CA VAL A 450 4.83 -2.33 20.71
C VAL A 450 4.14 -3.62 21.10
N ILE A 451 4.25 -4.67 20.29
CA ILE A 451 3.84 -6.01 20.70
C ILE A 451 5.03 -6.93 20.85
N VAL A 452 4.98 -7.75 21.89
CA VAL A 452 5.90 -8.86 22.12
C VAL A 452 5.11 -10.16 21.96
N LEU A 453 5.56 -11.01 21.06
CA LEU A 453 4.99 -12.33 20.79
C LEU A 453 5.95 -13.40 21.33
N ALA A 454 5.71 -13.88 22.53
CA ALA A 454 6.47 -14.96 23.13
C ALA A 454 5.75 -16.31 22.90
N GLY A 455 6.49 -17.39 22.70
CA GLY A 455 5.90 -18.71 22.50
C GLY A 455 6.94 -19.76 22.12
N PRO A 456 6.57 -21.06 22.05
CA PRO A 456 7.50 -22.13 21.70
C PRO A 456 8.13 -21.92 20.32
N ALA A 457 9.33 -22.47 20.12
CA ALA A 457 10.03 -22.42 18.83
C ALA A 457 9.24 -23.12 17.72
N GLY A 458 9.33 -22.61 16.48
CA GLY A 458 8.69 -23.22 15.31
C GLY A 458 7.17 -23.10 15.24
N LYS A 459 6.52 -22.29 16.08
CA LYS A 459 5.05 -22.14 16.13
C LYS A 459 4.49 -20.96 15.31
N GLY A 460 5.26 -20.40 14.39
CA GLY A 460 4.77 -19.42 13.43
C GLY A 460 4.75 -17.96 13.90
N LYS A 461 5.36 -17.61 15.04
CA LYS A 461 5.46 -16.22 15.53
C LYS A 461 6.07 -15.27 14.47
N THR A 462 7.23 -15.65 13.94
CA THR A 462 7.92 -14.92 12.89
C THR A 462 7.07 -14.85 11.61
N PHE A 463 6.38 -15.95 11.28
CA PHE A 463 5.48 -15.99 10.12
C PHE A 463 4.30 -15.01 10.29
N LEU A 464 3.69 -14.96 11.47
CA LEU A 464 2.65 -13.98 11.80
C LEU A 464 3.18 -12.55 11.65
N SER A 465 4.35 -12.26 12.21
CA SER A 465 4.98 -10.93 12.14
C SER A 465 5.30 -10.53 10.70
N TRP A 466 5.97 -11.40 9.94
CA TRP A 466 6.51 -11.05 8.62
C TRP A 466 5.49 -11.17 7.48
N ARG A 467 4.51 -12.09 7.59
CA ARG A 467 3.58 -12.36 6.48
C ARG A 467 2.21 -11.77 6.70
N VAL A 468 1.70 -11.80 7.93
CA VAL A 468 0.36 -11.27 8.21
C VAL A 468 0.43 -9.81 8.62
N ILE A 469 1.13 -9.48 9.70
CA ILE A 469 1.18 -8.10 10.22
C ILE A 469 1.85 -7.18 9.19
N SER A 470 3.05 -7.56 8.73
CA SER A 470 3.80 -6.79 7.74
C SER A 470 3.11 -6.76 6.38
N GLY A 471 2.44 -7.86 6.01
CA GLY A 471 1.67 -7.92 4.77
C GLY A 471 0.48 -6.95 4.75
N LEU A 472 -0.23 -6.80 5.88
CA LEU A 472 -1.32 -5.82 6.02
C LEU A 472 -0.82 -4.38 5.93
N LEU A 473 0.32 -4.09 6.57
CA LEU A 473 0.84 -2.73 6.70
C LEU A 473 1.76 -2.31 5.54
N GLY A 474 2.16 -3.25 4.68
CA GLY A 474 2.90 -2.97 3.45
C GLY A 474 4.40 -3.23 3.51
N GLY A 475 4.93 -3.89 4.54
CA GLY A 475 6.32 -4.29 4.62
C GLY A 475 6.92 -4.29 6.01
N HIS A 476 8.16 -4.75 6.10
CA HIS A 476 8.93 -4.74 7.36
C HIS A 476 10.43 -4.61 7.12
N ALA A 477 11.13 -4.21 8.16
CA ALA A 477 12.58 -4.28 8.25
C ALA A 477 13.02 -4.92 9.57
N ASP A 478 14.18 -5.55 9.55
CA ASP A 478 14.85 -5.98 10.78
C ASP A 478 15.29 -4.75 11.57
N GLY A 479 14.73 -4.59 12.77
CA GLY A 479 15.01 -3.51 13.70
C GLY A 479 16.11 -3.83 14.70
N SER A 480 16.69 -5.04 14.67
CA SER A 480 17.64 -5.51 15.70
C SER A 480 18.89 -4.62 15.78
N GLY A 481 19.47 -4.26 14.62
CA GLY A 481 20.61 -3.35 14.59
C GLY A 481 20.30 -2.00 15.24
N HIS A 482 19.15 -1.41 14.93
CA HIS A 482 18.76 -0.11 15.44
C HIS A 482 18.27 -0.15 16.89
N LEU A 483 17.33 -1.05 17.20
CA LEU A 483 16.68 -1.08 18.51
C LEU A 483 17.52 -1.77 19.61
N VAL A 484 18.28 -2.79 19.26
CA VAL A 484 19.11 -3.55 20.20
C VAL A 484 20.54 -3.01 20.23
N GLN A 485 21.22 -2.94 19.08
CA GLN A 485 22.64 -2.55 19.00
C GLN A 485 22.86 -1.04 18.96
N GLY A 486 21.84 -0.25 18.64
CA GLY A 486 21.91 1.21 18.58
C GLY A 486 22.62 1.75 17.33
N GLU A 487 22.49 1.04 16.21
CA GLU A 487 23.00 1.50 14.93
C GLU A 487 22.45 2.88 14.54
N ARG A 488 23.30 3.70 13.93
CA ARG A 488 22.94 5.07 13.54
C ARG A 488 22.17 5.14 12.23
N TRP A 489 22.47 4.24 11.29
CA TRP A 489 21.85 4.26 9.96
C TRP A 489 20.40 3.76 10.02
N THR A 490 19.45 4.66 9.80
CA THR A 490 18.03 4.42 10.04
C THR A 490 17.22 4.30 8.77
N GLN A 491 17.77 4.60 7.59
CA GLN A 491 17.03 4.62 6.32
C GLN A 491 16.17 3.36 6.12
N ARG A 492 16.76 2.17 6.22
CA ARG A 492 16.06 0.91 5.97
C ARG A 492 14.88 0.65 6.91
N VAL A 493 14.99 1.10 8.15
CA VAL A 493 13.92 0.89 9.15
C VAL A 493 12.83 1.95 9.07
N ILE A 494 13.19 3.19 8.75
CA ILE A 494 12.23 4.31 8.64
C ILE A 494 11.32 4.15 7.41
N GLU A 495 11.83 3.60 6.32
CA GLU A 495 11.06 3.35 5.09
C GLU A 495 10.01 2.24 5.24
N GLN A 496 10.08 1.45 6.31
CA GLN A 496 9.19 0.31 6.51
C GLN A 496 8.19 0.55 7.65
N PRO A 497 6.95 0.08 7.49
CA PRO A 497 5.88 0.29 8.47
C PRO A 497 6.01 -0.61 9.70
N VAL A 498 6.78 -1.70 9.63
CA VAL A 498 6.97 -2.61 10.75
C VAL A 498 8.47 -2.83 10.99
N MET A 499 8.92 -2.55 12.20
CA MET A 499 10.22 -3.02 12.68
C MET A 499 10.01 -4.35 13.37
N THR A 500 10.69 -5.39 12.90
CA THR A 500 10.67 -6.71 13.51
C THR A 500 11.98 -6.97 14.25
N ILE A 501 11.89 -7.57 15.42
CA ILE A 501 13.02 -8.12 16.14
C ILE A 501 12.72 -9.59 16.33
N ASP A 502 13.54 -10.43 15.72
CA ASP A 502 13.34 -11.88 15.75
C ASP A 502 14.29 -12.56 16.72
N ASP A 503 13.93 -13.81 17.04
CA ASP A 503 14.61 -14.71 17.96
C ASP A 503 16.13 -14.79 17.68
N GLY A 504 16.92 -14.66 18.71
CA GLY A 504 18.40 -14.74 18.60
C GLY A 504 19.16 -13.46 18.95
N THR A 505 18.46 -12.36 19.18
CA THR A 505 19.10 -11.13 19.66
C THR A 505 19.15 -11.11 21.20
N ALA A 506 19.95 -12.02 21.78
CA ALA A 506 20.12 -12.07 23.22
C ALA A 506 20.69 -10.74 23.74
N LEU A 507 19.99 -10.13 24.68
CA LEU A 507 20.47 -8.96 25.41
C LEU A 507 21.46 -9.42 26.47
N ALA A 508 22.73 -9.16 26.26
CA ALA A 508 23.83 -9.70 27.08
C ALA A 508 23.89 -9.08 28.50
N SER A 509 23.27 -7.92 28.73
CA SER A 509 23.37 -7.21 30.01
C SER A 509 22.10 -6.42 30.36
N TYR A 510 21.93 -6.13 31.65
CA TYR A 510 20.84 -5.27 32.14
C TYR A 510 20.87 -3.86 31.51
N GLU A 511 22.04 -3.29 31.29
CA GLU A 511 22.16 -1.98 30.63
C GLU A 511 21.68 -2.03 29.19
N SER A 512 21.95 -3.11 28.44
CA SER A 512 21.41 -3.29 27.09
C SER A 512 19.89 -3.46 27.09
N LEU A 513 19.32 -4.19 28.05
CA LEU A 513 17.87 -4.30 28.23
C LEU A 513 17.23 -2.95 28.56
N LYS A 514 17.84 -2.18 29.44
CA LYS A 514 17.35 -0.85 29.80
C LYS A 514 17.40 0.12 28.63
N ALA A 515 18.49 0.10 27.86
CA ALA A 515 18.61 0.91 26.64
C ALA A 515 17.59 0.50 25.60
N PHE A 516 17.39 -0.79 25.38
CA PHE A 516 16.36 -1.35 24.52
C PHE A 516 14.96 -0.91 24.92
N THR A 517 14.60 -1.11 26.20
CA THR A 517 13.31 -0.69 26.75
C THR A 517 13.07 0.82 26.56
N ALA A 518 14.09 1.64 26.79
CA ALA A 518 14.00 3.09 26.59
C ALA A 518 13.74 3.46 25.12
N ARG A 519 14.34 2.73 24.17
CA ARG A 519 14.08 2.92 22.73
C ARG A 519 12.66 2.51 22.37
N LEU A 520 12.18 1.35 22.83
CA LEU A 520 10.79 0.93 22.62
C LEU A 520 9.79 1.96 23.14
N LYS A 521 9.98 2.46 24.37
CA LYS A 521 9.15 3.53 24.97
C LYS A 521 9.16 4.79 24.12
N ARG A 522 10.35 5.20 23.64
CA ARG A 522 10.50 6.39 22.83
C ARG A 522 9.69 6.29 21.54
N TYR A 523 9.84 5.20 20.79
CA TYR A 523 9.16 5.06 19.50
C TYR A 523 7.66 4.79 19.64
N ALA A 524 7.21 4.15 20.70
CA ALA A 524 5.78 4.02 20.98
C ALA A 524 5.13 5.36 21.33
N ALA A 525 5.82 6.18 22.14
CA ALA A 525 5.24 7.37 22.74
C ALA A 525 5.53 8.68 21.99
N ASN A 526 6.70 8.78 21.38
CA ASN A 526 7.16 9.95 20.64
C ASN A 526 7.84 9.47 19.35
N PRO A 527 7.08 9.27 18.29
CA PRO A 527 7.51 8.60 17.08
C PRO A 527 8.39 9.48 16.18
N ALA A 528 9.28 10.29 16.76
CA ALA A 528 10.27 11.03 16.00
C ALA A 528 11.56 10.21 15.84
N MET A 529 11.98 10.00 14.60
CA MET A 529 13.23 9.33 14.26
C MET A 529 14.15 10.26 13.48
N ILE A 530 15.45 10.10 13.67
CA ILE A 530 16.43 10.78 12.84
C ILE A 530 16.63 9.92 11.58
N PHE A 531 16.27 10.47 10.43
CA PHE A 531 16.58 9.88 9.13
C PHE A 531 18.02 10.20 8.77
N GLU A 532 18.87 9.20 8.75
CA GLU A 532 20.26 9.31 8.30
C GLU A 532 20.47 8.40 7.08
N GLU A 533 20.80 9.03 5.97
CA GLU A 533 21.22 8.38 4.73
C GLU A 533 22.65 8.78 4.43
N LYS A 534 23.43 7.86 3.88
CA LYS A 534 24.84 8.10 3.55
C LYS A 534 24.95 9.26 2.56
N TYR A 535 25.77 10.27 2.90
CA TYR A 535 26.02 11.49 2.11
C TYR A 535 24.85 12.51 2.05
N LYS A 536 23.78 12.31 2.80
CA LYS A 536 22.69 13.30 2.92
C LYS A 536 22.64 13.93 4.31
N ALA A 537 22.02 15.10 4.41
CA ALA A 537 21.84 15.76 5.69
C ALA A 537 20.80 14.98 6.53
N ALA A 538 21.15 14.71 7.79
CA ALA A 538 20.23 14.10 8.73
C ALA A 538 19.02 15.02 8.96
N GLY A 539 17.85 14.42 9.12
CA GLY A 539 16.62 15.12 9.42
C GLY A 539 15.71 14.34 10.37
N GLU A 540 14.90 15.05 11.12
CA GLU A 540 13.90 14.42 11.99
C GLU A 540 12.63 14.14 11.19
N VAL A 541 12.17 12.88 11.22
CA VAL A 541 11.00 12.40 10.51
C VAL A 541 10.07 11.73 11.50
N PRO A 542 8.75 12.03 11.50
CA PRO A 542 7.79 11.27 12.29
C PRO A 542 7.66 9.86 11.71
N TRP A 543 7.85 8.87 12.58
CA TRP A 543 7.68 7.46 12.23
C TRP A 543 6.55 6.86 13.05
N PHE A 544 5.44 6.53 12.42
CA PHE A 544 4.26 5.95 13.04
C PHE A 544 4.09 4.45 12.72
N GLY A 545 5.19 3.79 12.42
CA GLY A 545 5.21 2.34 12.22
C GLY A 545 4.89 1.56 13.50
N ARG A 546 5.02 0.27 13.42
CA ARG A 546 4.78 -0.67 14.51
C ARG A 546 6.04 -1.48 14.80
N ILE A 547 6.25 -1.82 16.06
CA ILE A 547 7.36 -2.67 16.49
C ILE A 547 6.79 -4.01 16.95
N VAL A 548 7.33 -5.08 16.39
CA VAL A 548 6.97 -6.46 16.72
C VAL A 548 8.23 -7.19 17.17
N VAL A 549 8.24 -7.66 18.40
CA VAL A 549 9.31 -8.47 18.98
C VAL A 549 8.83 -9.90 19.08
N THR A 550 9.57 -10.85 18.54
CA THR A 550 9.30 -12.27 18.72
C THR A 550 10.39 -12.90 19.60
N CYS A 551 10.02 -13.79 20.52
CA CYS A 551 10.96 -14.52 21.36
C CYS A 551 10.43 -15.91 21.70
N ASN A 552 11.33 -16.83 22.08
CA ASN A 552 10.97 -18.13 22.61
C ASN A 552 10.69 -18.07 24.11
N LEU A 553 10.21 -19.17 24.70
CA LEU A 553 9.87 -19.28 26.15
C LEU A 553 11.04 -19.79 26.99
N ASP A 554 12.20 -20.02 26.41
CA ASP A 554 13.39 -20.35 27.21
C ASP A 554 13.92 -19.12 27.96
N ALA A 555 14.59 -19.34 29.06
CA ALA A 555 15.04 -18.29 29.98
C ALA A 555 16.03 -17.28 29.30
N GLU A 556 16.74 -17.69 28.25
CA GLU A 556 17.66 -16.82 27.53
C GLU A 556 16.89 -15.89 26.57
N SER A 557 15.98 -16.45 25.79
CA SER A 557 15.13 -15.69 24.85
C SER A 557 14.22 -14.71 25.58
N LEU A 558 13.69 -15.07 26.74
CA LEU A 558 12.83 -14.20 27.54
C LEU A 558 13.55 -12.97 28.11
N ARG A 559 14.89 -12.95 28.16
CA ARG A 559 15.65 -11.75 28.59
C ARG A 559 15.41 -10.52 27.73
N ILE A 560 14.80 -10.66 26.56
CA ILE A 560 14.39 -9.52 25.73
C ILE A 560 13.14 -8.81 26.25
N LEU A 561 12.39 -9.45 27.17
CA LEU A 561 11.20 -8.83 27.76
C LEU A 561 11.55 -7.51 28.45
N PRO A 562 10.90 -6.41 28.07
CA PRO A 562 11.17 -5.10 28.68
C PRO A 562 10.72 -5.05 30.14
N ASP A 563 11.39 -4.22 30.95
CA ASP A 563 10.93 -3.94 32.32
C ASP A 563 9.54 -3.29 32.27
N MET A 564 8.53 -4.01 32.81
CA MET A 564 7.13 -3.62 32.78
C MET A 564 6.76 -2.77 34.02
N ASP A 565 7.33 -1.57 34.07
CA ASP A 565 6.98 -0.56 35.07
C ASP A 565 5.74 0.27 34.66
N SER A 566 5.26 1.13 35.52
CA SER A 566 4.11 2.01 35.27
C SER A 566 4.26 2.90 34.03
N THR A 567 5.49 3.14 33.55
CA THR A 567 5.77 3.97 32.37
C THR A 567 5.85 3.16 31.07
N THR A 568 5.80 1.82 31.17
CA THR A 568 5.92 0.88 30.06
C THR A 568 4.60 0.19 29.77
N MET A 569 3.80 -0.05 30.83
CA MET A 569 2.55 -0.82 30.78
C MET A 569 1.55 -0.35 29.73
N ASP A 570 1.47 0.96 29.45
CA ASP A 570 0.57 1.54 28.46
C ASP A 570 1.10 1.44 27.03
N LYS A 571 2.40 1.15 26.84
CA LYS A 571 3.12 1.23 25.57
C LYS A 571 3.46 -0.10 24.93
N ILE A 572 3.45 -1.16 25.71
CA ILE A 572 3.91 -2.50 25.28
C ILE A 572 2.84 -3.52 25.65
N CYS A 573 2.45 -4.33 24.67
CA CYS A 573 1.57 -5.48 24.86
C CYS A 573 2.40 -6.77 24.89
N LEU A 574 2.01 -7.72 25.73
CA LEU A 574 2.65 -9.02 25.86
C LEU A 574 1.66 -10.12 25.48
N PHE A 575 1.91 -10.82 24.38
CA PHE A 575 1.09 -11.93 23.91
C PHE A 575 1.87 -13.24 23.99
N LYS A 576 1.25 -14.27 24.53
CA LYS A 576 1.83 -15.61 24.64
C LYS A 576 1.16 -16.54 23.64
N ALA A 577 1.93 -16.99 22.65
CA ALA A 577 1.45 -18.00 21.71
C ALA A 577 1.44 -19.37 22.41
N SER A 578 0.32 -20.07 22.27
CA SER A 578 0.19 -21.46 22.73
C SER A 578 1.03 -22.41 21.86
N ASP A 579 1.10 -23.67 22.25
CA ASP A 579 1.82 -24.74 21.56
C ASP A 579 0.89 -25.66 20.74
N PRO A 580 0.11 -25.17 19.78
CA PRO A 580 -0.67 -26.03 18.93
C PRO A 580 0.23 -26.66 17.87
N ILE A 581 -0.06 -27.89 17.52
CA ILE A 581 0.51 -28.52 16.34
C ILE A 581 -0.16 -27.86 15.12
N LEU A 582 0.52 -26.88 14.55
CA LEU A 582 0.18 -26.38 13.23
C LEU A 582 1.09 -27.12 12.23
N ASP A 583 0.50 -28.04 11.49
CA ASP A 583 1.16 -28.48 10.27
C ASP A 583 1.05 -27.33 9.23
N PHE A 584 2.11 -26.58 9.12
CA PHE A 584 2.18 -25.48 8.16
C PHE A 584 2.49 -25.96 6.75
N GLY A 585 2.77 -27.25 6.55
CA GLY A 585 3.14 -27.76 5.24
C GLY A 585 4.32 -27.02 4.61
N ASP A 586 4.33 -26.94 3.28
CA ASP A 586 5.38 -26.24 2.55
C ASP A 586 5.30 -24.71 2.70
N TRP A 587 6.46 -24.10 2.96
CA TRP A 587 6.61 -22.66 3.13
C TRP A 587 6.14 -21.82 1.92
N GLN A 588 6.41 -22.29 0.71
CA GLN A 588 6.04 -21.56 -0.51
C GLN A 588 4.53 -21.57 -0.71
N THR A 589 3.89 -22.71 -0.49
CA THR A 589 2.43 -22.90 -0.55
C THR A 589 1.73 -22.01 0.47
N ASN A 590 2.24 -21.95 1.70
CA ASN A 590 1.68 -21.11 2.75
C ASN A 590 1.82 -19.61 2.43
N ASN A 591 2.95 -19.18 1.88
CA ASN A 591 3.13 -17.80 1.44
C ASN A 591 2.13 -17.39 0.36
N ALA A 592 1.90 -18.26 -0.62
CA ALA A 592 0.93 -18.02 -1.68
C ALA A 592 -0.50 -17.96 -1.10
N THR A 593 -0.82 -18.85 -0.18
CA THR A 593 -2.13 -18.89 0.50
C THR A 593 -2.37 -17.63 1.34
N ILE A 594 -1.40 -17.22 2.15
CA ILE A 594 -1.53 -15.99 2.96
C ILE A 594 -1.74 -14.77 2.05
N ARG A 595 -1.01 -14.65 0.95
CA ARG A 595 -1.19 -13.53 0.01
C ARG A 595 -2.60 -13.44 -0.56
N ARG A 596 -3.24 -14.57 -0.80
CA ARG A 596 -4.65 -14.64 -1.26
C ARG A 596 -5.63 -14.30 -0.15
N GLU A 597 -5.35 -14.72 1.07
CA GLU A 597 -6.24 -14.53 2.22
C GLU A 597 -6.15 -13.12 2.83
N LEU A 598 -4.98 -12.47 2.73
CA LEU A 598 -4.73 -11.17 3.36
C LEU A 598 -5.75 -10.07 2.97
N PRO A 599 -6.20 -9.92 1.72
CA PRO A 599 -7.21 -8.91 1.38
C PRO A 599 -8.54 -9.14 2.09
N PHE A 600 -8.94 -10.39 2.29
CA PHE A 600 -10.15 -10.75 3.02
C PHE A 600 -9.99 -10.54 4.54
N PHE A 601 -8.83 -10.85 5.06
CA PHE A 601 -8.49 -10.53 6.44
C PHE A 601 -8.46 -9.02 6.67
N ALA A 602 -7.94 -8.25 5.72
CA ALA A 602 -7.98 -6.80 5.73
C ALA A 602 -9.43 -6.27 5.69
N ARG A 603 -10.32 -6.90 4.90
CA ARG A 603 -11.76 -6.59 4.91
C ARG A 603 -12.38 -6.86 6.27
N PHE A 604 -12.11 -8.03 6.86
CA PHE A 604 -12.54 -8.35 8.20
C PHE A 604 -12.06 -7.30 9.22
N MET A 605 -10.81 -6.84 9.15
CA MET A 605 -10.29 -5.79 10.03
C MET A 605 -11.11 -4.49 9.96
N LEU A 606 -11.67 -4.14 8.81
CA LEU A 606 -12.54 -2.95 8.67
C LEU A 606 -13.95 -3.20 9.22
N ASP A 607 -14.52 -4.36 8.94
CA ASP A 607 -15.90 -4.68 9.29
C ASP A 607 -16.08 -4.99 10.78
N TRP A 608 -15.10 -5.66 11.39
CA TRP A 608 -15.14 -6.08 12.78
C TRP A 608 -15.22 -4.88 13.73
N PRO A 609 -16.23 -4.77 14.60
CA PRO A 609 -16.33 -3.69 15.57
C PRO A 609 -15.27 -3.85 16.66
N TYR A 610 -14.81 -2.74 17.24
CA TYR A 610 -14.01 -2.81 18.47
C TYR A 610 -14.86 -3.32 19.62
N PRO A 611 -14.49 -4.42 20.30
CA PRO A 611 -15.10 -4.80 21.57
C PRO A 611 -14.82 -3.74 22.63
N GLU A 612 -15.81 -3.47 23.48
CA GLU A 612 -15.73 -2.40 24.49
C GLU A 612 -14.53 -2.54 25.42
N GLU A 613 -14.20 -3.76 25.80
CA GLU A 613 -13.06 -4.09 26.65
C GLU A 613 -11.71 -3.72 26.02
N THR A 614 -11.63 -3.59 24.70
CA THR A 614 -10.38 -3.26 23.99
C THR A 614 -10.20 -1.76 23.76
N VAL A 615 -11.22 -0.95 24.00
CA VAL A 615 -11.17 0.50 23.79
C VAL A 615 -10.42 1.15 24.95
N ALA A 616 -9.37 1.91 24.63
CA ALA A 616 -8.64 2.66 25.65
C ALA A 616 -9.43 3.89 26.11
N GLU A 617 -9.44 4.14 27.39
CA GLU A 617 -10.01 5.37 27.99
C GLU A 617 -9.18 6.59 27.54
N GLU A 618 -7.87 6.45 27.53
CA GLU A 618 -6.95 7.43 27.02
C GLU A 618 -6.78 7.28 25.49
N LYS A 619 -7.04 8.35 24.74
CA LYS A 619 -7.02 8.36 23.28
C LYS A 619 -5.63 8.22 22.63
N ARG A 620 -4.56 8.07 23.43
CA ARG A 620 -3.18 8.12 22.93
C ARG A 620 -2.84 6.96 21.99
N PHE A 621 -3.19 5.73 22.34
CA PHE A 621 -2.87 4.51 21.60
C PHE A 621 -4.08 3.82 20.99
N GLY A 622 -5.29 4.33 21.21
CA GLY A 622 -6.53 3.85 20.64
C GLY A 622 -7.07 2.52 21.16
N VAL A 623 -6.21 1.64 21.66
CA VAL A 623 -6.56 0.33 22.20
C VAL A 623 -5.94 0.12 23.58
N ARG A 624 -6.61 -0.67 24.42
CA ARG A 624 -6.08 -1.06 25.73
C ARG A 624 -4.89 -2.00 25.56
N PRO A 625 -3.81 -1.84 26.34
CA PRO A 625 -2.71 -2.78 26.33
C PRO A 625 -3.15 -4.13 26.92
N TYR A 626 -2.65 -5.21 26.36
CA TYR A 626 -2.83 -6.56 26.90
C TYR A 626 -1.49 -7.11 27.40
N HIS A 627 -1.52 -7.76 28.56
CA HIS A 627 -0.34 -8.39 29.15
C HIS A 627 -0.72 -9.79 29.62
N HIS A 628 -0.20 -10.80 28.93
CA HIS A 628 -0.36 -12.18 29.38
C HIS A 628 0.25 -12.33 30.78
N PRO A 629 -0.49 -12.91 31.80
CA PRO A 629 -0.05 -12.96 33.20
C PRO A 629 1.35 -13.54 33.38
N ASP A 630 1.65 -14.68 32.72
CA ASP A 630 2.95 -15.34 32.87
C ASP A 630 4.10 -14.47 32.33
N LEU A 631 3.91 -13.83 31.19
CA LEU A 631 4.94 -12.98 30.59
C LEU A 631 5.14 -11.70 31.39
N LEU A 632 4.07 -11.19 31.99
CA LEU A 632 4.14 -10.02 32.84
C LEU A 632 4.92 -10.33 34.10
N GLU A 633 4.69 -11.51 34.72
CA GLU A 633 5.43 -11.96 35.88
C GLU A 633 6.91 -12.17 35.57
N GLU A 634 7.21 -12.84 34.45
CA GLU A 634 8.58 -13.05 33.97
C GLU A 634 9.32 -11.71 33.70
N ALA A 635 8.66 -10.78 33.03
CA ALA A 635 9.24 -9.44 32.76
C ALA A 635 9.54 -8.66 34.04
N ARG A 636 8.70 -8.80 35.08
CA ARG A 636 8.94 -8.20 36.39
C ARG A 636 10.13 -8.83 37.11
N GLN A 637 10.28 -10.16 37.00
CA GLN A 637 11.42 -10.86 37.58
C GLN A 637 12.73 -10.49 36.90
N HIS A 638 12.77 -10.35 35.57
CA HIS A 638 13.98 -9.98 34.83
C HIS A 638 14.48 -8.58 35.21
N GLY A 639 13.59 -7.62 35.39
CA GLY A 639 13.98 -6.24 35.77
C GLY A 639 14.66 -6.16 37.16
N LEU A 640 14.47 -7.19 37.97
CA LEU A 640 15.03 -7.29 39.34
C LEU A 640 16.00 -8.47 39.48
N GLY A 641 16.11 -9.34 38.48
CA GLY A 641 16.81 -10.63 38.56
C GLY A 641 18.27 -10.48 38.98
N GLN A 642 19.02 -9.57 38.39
CA GLN A 642 20.42 -9.38 38.73
C GLN A 642 20.62 -8.92 40.18
N LEU A 643 19.80 -7.98 40.65
CA LEU A 643 19.85 -7.54 42.03
C LEU A 643 19.37 -8.65 42.98
N ASN A 644 18.36 -9.42 42.61
CA ASN A 644 17.87 -10.56 43.38
C ASN A 644 18.96 -11.62 43.55
N ASP A 645 19.67 -12.00 42.48
CA ASP A 645 20.75 -12.98 42.55
C ASP A 645 21.94 -12.49 43.42
N LEU A 646 22.30 -11.22 43.26
CA LEU A 646 23.31 -10.61 44.08
C LEU A 646 22.91 -10.57 45.58
N LEU A 647 21.66 -10.19 45.85
CA LEU A 647 21.11 -10.17 47.19
C LEU A 647 21.07 -11.58 47.78
N ARG A 648 20.64 -12.60 47.05
CA ARG A 648 20.65 -14.00 47.54
C ARG A 648 22.05 -14.43 47.92
N GLY A 649 23.04 -14.29 47.07
CA GLY A 649 24.42 -14.69 47.38
C GLY A 649 24.98 -13.95 48.60
N MET A 650 24.70 -12.65 48.70
CA MET A 650 25.12 -11.87 49.87
C MET A 650 24.38 -12.27 51.13
N LEU A 651 23.07 -12.45 51.08
CA LEU A 651 22.24 -12.86 52.24
C LEU A 651 22.60 -14.25 52.71
N ASP A 652 22.85 -15.21 51.84
CA ASP A 652 23.32 -16.55 52.19
C ASP A 652 24.66 -16.47 52.91
N SER A 653 25.59 -15.69 52.45
CA SER A 653 26.88 -15.42 53.13
C SER A 653 26.68 -14.72 54.47
N TYR A 654 25.85 -13.69 54.54
CA TYR A 654 25.58 -12.91 55.74
C TYR A 654 24.94 -13.75 56.83
N PHE A 655 23.93 -14.55 56.51
CA PHE A 655 23.18 -15.38 57.47
C PHE A 655 23.92 -16.68 57.82
N SER A 656 24.88 -17.14 57.01
CA SER A 656 25.72 -18.28 57.38
C SER A 656 26.50 -18.04 58.65
N THR A 657 26.88 -16.80 58.90
CA THR A 657 27.62 -16.36 60.11
C THR A 657 26.73 -15.78 61.22
N ARG A 658 25.45 -15.58 60.92
CA ARG A 658 24.45 -14.96 61.84
C ARG A 658 23.11 -15.73 61.79
N PRO A 659 23.07 -16.97 62.29
CA PRO A 659 21.91 -17.86 62.21
C PRO A 659 20.66 -17.33 62.93
N ASP A 660 20.84 -16.54 63.98
CA ASP A 660 19.77 -16.00 64.83
C ASP A 660 19.12 -14.72 64.29
N GLN A 661 19.57 -14.19 63.14
CA GLN A 661 18.99 -12.99 62.51
C GLN A 661 18.03 -13.35 61.36
N ASP A 662 16.86 -12.73 61.40
CA ASP A 662 15.85 -12.91 60.32
C ASP A 662 15.96 -11.85 59.19
N TYR A 663 16.61 -10.73 59.47
CA TYR A 663 16.73 -9.60 58.54
C TYR A 663 18.15 -9.08 58.47
N TRP A 664 18.59 -8.77 57.25
CA TRP A 664 19.68 -7.84 57.04
C TRP A 664 19.12 -6.42 57.21
N ILE A 665 19.78 -5.57 58.00
CA ILE A 665 19.33 -4.18 58.21
C ILE A 665 20.51 -3.25 58.00
N GLY A 666 20.31 -2.25 57.13
CA GLY A 666 21.34 -1.26 56.85
C GLY A 666 20.90 -0.22 55.84
N THR A 667 21.74 0.77 55.61
CA THR A 667 21.56 1.79 54.57
C THR A 667 21.87 1.22 53.18
N ALA A 668 21.44 1.89 52.13
CA ALA A 668 21.80 1.49 50.76
C ALA A 668 23.33 1.50 50.51
N ALA A 669 24.08 2.35 51.26
CA ALA A 669 25.53 2.40 51.17
C ALA A 669 26.17 1.14 51.80
N GLN A 670 25.67 0.71 52.97
CA GLN A 670 26.13 -0.51 53.62
C GLN A 670 25.81 -1.72 52.76
N LEU A 671 24.58 -1.78 52.17
CA LEU A 671 24.22 -2.88 51.30
C LEU A 671 25.12 -2.94 50.05
N TYR A 672 25.43 -1.79 49.43
CA TYR A 672 26.34 -1.76 48.30
C TYR A 672 27.75 -2.25 48.66
N ALA A 673 28.24 -1.89 49.88
CA ALA A 673 29.53 -2.34 50.35
C ALA A 673 29.52 -3.89 50.61
N ASP A 674 28.47 -4.43 51.20
CA ASP A 674 28.33 -5.87 51.47
C ASP A 674 28.20 -6.68 50.17
N LEU A 675 27.43 -6.17 49.19
CA LEU A 675 27.32 -6.77 47.85
C LEU A 675 28.66 -6.77 47.13
N SER A 676 29.41 -5.64 47.20
CA SER A 676 30.72 -5.50 46.58
C SER A 676 31.79 -6.38 47.23
N ALA A 677 31.68 -6.61 48.54
CA ALA A 677 32.58 -7.51 49.26
C ALA A 677 32.31 -8.97 48.90
N THR A 678 31.01 -9.33 48.69
CA THR A 678 30.62 -10.70 48.38
C THR A 678 30.82 -11.05 46.90
N ASN A 679 30.56 -10.11 46.00
CA ASN A 679 30.69 -10.33 44.55
C ASN A 679 31.24 -9.09 43.79
N PRO A 680 32.57 -8.85 43.86
CA PRO A 680 33.19 -7.65 43.29
C PRO A 680 33.04 -7.51 41.77
N SER A 681 33.01 -8.63 41.05
CA SER A 681 32.90 -8.62 39.60
C SER A 681 31.50 -8.21 39.15
N ALA A 682 30.46 -8.69 39.77
CA ALA A 682 29.08 -8.40 39.39
C ALA A 682 28.60 -7.02 39.88
N THR A 683 29.22 -6.44 40.91
CA THR A 683 28.90 -5.10 41.41
C THR A 683 29.67 -4.00 40.71
N ARG A 684 30.72 -4.33 39.89
CA ARG A 684 31.52 -3.35 39.17
C ARG A 684 30.68 -2.44 38.25
N ASP A 685 29.67 -3.01 37.62
CA ASP A 685 28.80 -2.31 36.67
C ASP A 685 27.54 -1.72 37.33
N MET A 686 27.35 -1.98 38.63
CA MET A 686 26.20 -1.49 39.39
C MET A 686 26.47 -0.08 39.90
N LYS A 687 25.64 0.90 39.47
CA LYS A 687 25.71 2.26 40.02
C LYS A 687 25.09 2.32 41.39
N TYR A 688 25.82 2.75 42.38
CA TYR A 688 25.32 2.94 43.74
C TYR A 688 23.97 3.69 43.81
N ALA A 689 23.86 4.79 43.02
CA ALA A 689 22.64 5.59 42.97
C ALA A 689 21.38 4.84 42.50
N SER A 690 21.54 3.70 41.83
CA SER A 690 20.41 2.88 41.33
C SER A 690 19.88 1.88 42.37
N LEU A 691 20.64 1.58 43.44
CA LEU A 691 20.31 0.53 44.38
C LEU A 691 19.04 0.82 45.20
N ALA A 692 18.93 2.00 45.78
CA ALA A 692 17.77 2.38 46.57
C ALA A 692 16.45 2.45 45.74
N PRO A 693 16.43 2.98 44.51
CA PRO A 693 15.29 2.84 43.64
C PRO A 693 14.91 1.39 43.29
N GLN A 694 15.89 0.52 43.03
CA GLN A 694 15.64 -0.89 42.74
C GLN A 694 15.07 -1.63 43.97
N LEU A 695 15.60 -1.42 45.15
CA LEU A 695 15.03 -1.97 46.41
C LEU A 695 13.58 -1.47 46.60
N GLY A 696 13.29 -0.21 46.28
CA GLY A 696 11.94 0.31 46.31
C GLY A 696 11.00 -0.37 45.31
N LYS A 697 11.49 -0.75 44.15
CA LYS A 697 10.73 -1.57 43.18
C LYS A 697 10.51 -3.00 43.70
N MET A 698 11.53 -3.64 44.28
CA MET A 698 11.41 -4.96 44.88
C MET A 698 10.34 -4.98 46.00
N ALA A 699 10.35 -3.98 46.87
CA ALA A 699 9.34 -3.85 47.91
C ALA A 699 7.91 -3.75 47.38
N LYS A 700 7.73 -2.97 46.30
CA LYS A 700 6.44 -2.83 45.57
C LYS A 700 6.04 -4.11 44.85
N ALA A 701 7.00 -4.89 44.37
CA ALA A 701 6.79 -6.16 43.68
C ALA A 701 6.53 -7.34 44.64
N GLY A 702 6.41 -7.09 45.93
CA GLY A 702 6.05 -8.12 46.91
C GLY A 702 7.25 -8.90 47.46
N TYR A 703 8.48 -8.46 47.19
CA TYR A 703 9.66 -9.03 47.87
C TYR A 703 9.68 -8.66 49.35
N ASN A 704 10.26 -9.51 50.17
CA ASN A 704 10.44 -9.29 51.61
C ASN A 704 11.54 -8.23 51.87
N VAL A 705 11.36 -7.07 51.28
CA VAL A 705 12.23 -5.88 51.39
C VAL A 705 11.37 -4.72 51.90
N ARG A 706 11.78 -4.11 52.99
CA ARG A 706 11.07 -2.96 53.59
C ARG A 706 11.99 -1.76 53.69
N LYS A 707 11.45 -0.58 53.34
CA LYS A 707 12.07 0.70 53.60
C LYS A 707 11.58 1.22 54.93
N VAL A 708 12.50 1.52 55.85
CA VAL A 708 12.21 2.08 57.16
C VAL A 708 12.94 3.44 57.28
N LEU A 709 12.19 4.46 57.65
CA LEU A 709 12.75 5.79 57.93
C LEU A 709 12.92 5.87 59.47
N ASP A 710 14.13 6.05 59.91
CA ASP A 710 14.40 6.36 61.32
C ASP A 710 14.03 7.82 61.57
N MET A 711 13.08 8.04 62.45
CA MET A 711 12.51 9.37 62.74
C MET A 711 13.46 10.26 63.56
N GLU A 712 14.42 9.67 64.28
CA GLU A 712 15.39 10.43 65.10
C GLU A 712 16.60 10.85 64.27
N THR A 713 17.11 9.94 63.41
CA THR A 713 18.32 10.19 62.61
C THR A 713 18.03 10.67 61.19
N HIS A 714 16.78 10.70 60.78
CA HIS A 714 16.31 10.93 59.39
C HIS A 714 17.02 10.04 58.35
N GLN A 715 17.62 8.93 58.74
CA GLN A 715 18.24 7.97 57.85
C GLN A 715 17.24 6.93 57.35
N THR A 716 17.35 6.60 56.08
CA THR A 716 16.60 5.51 55.47
C THR A 716 17.42 4.23 55.59
N THR A 717 16.84 3.22 56.26
CA THR A 717 17.37 1.85 56.32
C THR A 717 16.49 0.90 55.54
N TRP A 718 17.09 -0.17 55.08
CA TRP A 718 16.42 -1.25 54.37
C TRP A 718 16.46 -2.50 55.24
N HIS A 719 15.30 -3.13 55.41
CA HIS A 719 15.16 -4.41 56.10
C HIS A 719 14.90 -5.47 55.03
N ILE A 720 15.83 -6.38 54.81
CA ILE A 720 15.78 -7.42 53.81
C ILE A 720 15.72 -8.77 54.50
N ALA A 721 14.64 -9.50 54.31
CA ALA A 721 14.46 -10.80 54.95
C ALA A 721 15.40 -11.86 54.38
N ARG A 722 15.71 -12.88 55.17
CA ARG A 722 16.52 -14.04 54.80
C ARG A 722 16.00 -14.72 53.54
N THR A 723 14.68 -14.80 53.39
CA THR A 723 14.01 -15.31 52.19
C THR A 723 13.39 -14.13 51.42
N LEU A 724 13.93 -13.85 50.24
CA LEU A 724 13.47 -12.75 49.41
C LEU A 724 12.05 -12.98 48.89
N PHE A 725 11.65 -14.23 48.66
CA PHE A 725 10.29 -14.66 48.32
C PHE A 725 9.74 -15.63 49.35
N GLY A 726 8.45 -15.51 49.64
CA GLY A 726 7.71 -16.42 50.50
C GLY A 726 6.67 -15.67 51.31
N LYS A 727 5.55 -16.31 51.68
CA LYS A 727 4.58 -15.74 52.62
C LYS A 727 5.29 -15.42 53.91
N GLY A 728 5.79 -14.20 54.03
CA GLY A 728 6.22 -13.72 55.34
C GLY A 728 5.08 -13.92 56.31
N LYS A 729 5.31 -14.61 57.42
CA LYS A 729 4.39 -14.56 58.56
C LYS A 729 4.12 -13.08 58.85
N LYS A 730 2.84 -12.70 58.82
CA LYS A 730 2.36 -11.38 59.18
C LYS A 730 2.86 -10.98 60.55
#